data_fa8e06aaa3a2e8e688a7c8d133e206ea
#
_entry.id   fa8e06aaa3a2e8e688a7c8d133e206ea
#
_cell.length_a   1.000
_cell.length_b   1.000
_cell.length_c   1.000
_cell.angle_alpha   90.00
_cell.angle_beta   90.00
_cell.angle_gamma   90.00
#
_symmetry.space_group_name_H-M   'P 1'
#
loop_
_entity.id
_entity.type
_entity.pdbx_description
1 polymer ?
#
loop_
_entity_poly.entity_id
_entity_poly.type
_entity_poly.pdbx_seq_one_letter_code
_entity_poly.pdbx_strand_id
1 'polypeptide(L)'
;MKRFVIISAIFISAVFRASALDVSITVPVAGSLPYVLKQQYDWEKVTSLTVYGEINGDDCDFLRIMARGKKGTSEETLEYYNGSEKGSLQILDLGNATMVGDGCAFYATELTKLTYPLIEGRGRANYIGDKTFKYCNNLEEVDLSKFLSLETIGNKAFYKKDGNLKNLRRVVLPPNVEDVSHDAFYGDFHISKLPSSLSIIEYDAFSYCTIDEADLGEIYDISQSFWRCKLPEKMELNLFTVRGTPIIECYGLKDLTFTYNSEGFHDVSRLANIAEEAYDLETFRVNISRKSELYGDWKYYPRFTGCPKLRTIILNGPMLEYAYWGGSSVESVIFDCVETDGIVRLKTQLLSYKKNLKFYGPDYSPTRKGYMTKDGALFYGDGTTTTLQFVPRSLETYTVPEGCVRFETGAFDDCTDLRVLNLGNVDFDEPFWFGFNYFDQTVVLGDRSRYYVESDVVYRKSADLLSLIELVRYPSHKEVGSEYRVDRPFYKDAYLGKHPELMRVRIASDITDVTGLFPEATNLKVIEFESDRPPHVSDADNTLREMSVKASFPGYFIMVPKGSGAYYYANPFWRQFQIKEYDSVADIPSDSLRVDINGRELSVVGLAGGERMEVVNASGQTVYAGAESTVTLPSSGVYIVRVGATVRKVVVK
;
A
#
# COMPACT_ATOMS: atom_id res chain seq x y z
N MET A 1 15.90 82.41 31.95
CA MET A 1 15.20 81.19 31.58
C MET A 1 14.20 81.47 30.46
N LYS A 2 14.61 81.27 29.20
CA LYS A 2 13.76 81.48 28.02
C LYS A 2 13.06 80.21 27.67
N ARG A 3 11.73 80.17 27.73
CA ARG A 3 10.89 79.07 27.28
C ARG A 3 10.77 79.15 25.73
N PHE A 4 11.29 78.12 25.05
CA PHE A 4 10.99 77.90 23.64
C PHE A 4 9.64 77.16 23.52
N VAL A 5 8.69 77.76 22.83
CA VAL A 5 7.44 77.14 22.40
C VAL A 5 7.69 76.58 21.01
N ILE A 6 7.68 75.29 20.89
CA ILE A 6 7.70 74.56 19.60
C ILE A 6 6.25 74.42 19.12
N ILE A 7 5.92 75.19 18.06
CA ILE A 7 4.65 75.02 17.35
C ILE A 7 4.84 73.86 16.36
N SER A 8 4.29 72.70 16.69
CA SER A 8 4.22 71.58 15.76
C SER A 8 3.09 71.85 14.76
N ALA A 9 3.44 72.15 13.53
CA ALA A 9 2.51 72.20 12.43
C ALA A 9 2.08 70.76 12.07
N ILE A 10 0.87 70.38 12.42
CA ILE A 10 0.23 69.18 11.97
C ILE A 10 -0.20 69.39 10.52
N PHE A 11 0.59 68.83 9.58
CA PHE A 11 0.14 68.70 8.19
C PHE A 11 -0.95 67.61 8.18
N ILE A 12 -2.21 68.01 8.18
CA ILE A 12 -3.32 67.16 7.81
C ILE A 12 -3.26 66.98 6.31
N SER A 13 -2.63 65.91 5.83
CA SER A 13 -2.81 65.47 4.45
C SER A 13 -4.26 64.98 4.33
N ALA A 14 -5.14 65.84 3.87
CA ALA A 14 -6.43 65.45 3.40
C ALA A 14 -6.22 64.54 2.16
N VAL A 15 -6.21 63.23 2.38
CA VAL A 15 -6.39 62.30 1.29
C VAL A 15 -7.81 62.51 0.77
N PHE A 16 -7.93 63.31 -0.31
CA PHE A 16 -9.15 63.30 -1.10
C PHE A 16 -9.35 61.89 -1.62
N ARG A 17 -10.11 61.06 -0.89
CA ARG A 17 -10.74 59.90 -1.51
C ARG A 17 -11.69 60.50 -2.55
N ALA A 18 -11.36 60.33 -3.85
CA ALA A 18 -12.34 60.50 -4.90
C ALA A 18 -13.58 59.74 -4.45
N SER A 19 -14.72 60.41 -4.35
CA SER A 19 -15.97 59.74 -3.96
C SER A 19 -16.25 58.65 -5.00
N ALA A 20 -16.32 57.40 -4.55
CA ALA A 20 -16.70 56.31 -5.42
C ALA A 20 -18.02 56.66 -6.10
N LEU A 21 -18.06 56.63 -7.42
CA LEU A 21 -19.27 56.85 -8.19
C LEU A 21 -19.85 55.46 -8.56
N ASP A 22 -20.90 55.08 -7.84
CA ASP A 22 -21.64 53.84 -8.09
C ASP A 22 -22.83 54.15 -9.00
N VAL A 23 -22.89 53.47 -10.13
CA VAL A 23 -23.89 53.69 -11.16
C VAL A 23 -24.63 52.36 -11.47
N SER A 24 -25.94 52.46 -11.58
CA SER A 24 -26.79 51.42 -12.14
C SER A 24 -27.43 51.94 -13.41
N ILE A 25 -27.30 51.23 -14.52
CA ILE A 25 -27.80 51.69 -15.82
C ILE A 25 -28.52 50.61 -16.57
N THR A 26 -29.60 50.96 -17.27
CA THR A 26 -30.33 50.06 -18.17
C THR A 26 -29.95 50.39 -19.61
N VAL A 27 -29.49 49.40 -20.35
CA VAL A 27 -29.16 49.52 -21.79
C VAL A 27 -30.45 49.20 -22.57
N PRO A 28 -31.04 50.19 -23.27
CA PRO A 28 -32.30 49.97 -23.98
C PRO A 28 -32.15 49.16 -25.29
N VAL A 29 -30.97 49.21 -25.90
CA VAL A 29 -30.61 48.47 -27.13
C VAL A 29 -29.16 48.05 -27.05
N ALA A 30 -28.84 46.81 -27.33
CA ALA A 30 -27.45 46.30 -27.36
C ALA A 30 -26.55 47.18 -28.27
N GLY A 31 -25.36 47.56 -27.76
CA GLY A 31 -24.42 48.50 -28.40
C GLY A 31 -24.67 49.96 -27.99
N SER A 32 -25.68 50.28 -27.20
CA SER A 32 -25.99 51.69 -26.84
C SER A 32 -25.43 52.12 -25.48
N LEU A 33 -24.78 51.25 -24.71
CA LEU A 33 -24.24 51.61 -23.39
C LEU A 33 -23.34 52.85 -23.43
N PRO A 34 -22.40 53.00 -24.38
CA PRO A 34 -21.55 54.17 -24.43
C PRO A 34 -22.32 55.47 -24.58
N TYR A 35 -23.39 55.45 -25.36
CA TYR A 35 -24.27 56.61 -25.57
C TYR A 35 -25.07 56.92 -24.29
N VAL A 36 -25.76 55.94 -23.73
CA VAL A 36 -26.64 56.13 -22.57
C VAL A 36 -25.85 56.59 -21.34
N LEU A 37 -24.68 56.00 -21.12
CA LEU A 37 -23.83 56.32 -19.95
C LEU A 37 -23.29 57.75 -20.07
N LYS A 38 -22.75 58.12 -21.24
CA LYS A 38 -22.17 59.46 -21.46
C LYS A 38 -23.20 60.59 -21.38
N GLN A 39 -24.47 60.31 -21.60
CA GLN A 39 -25.51 61.33 -21.45
C GLN A 39 -25.84 61.62 -19.99
N GLN A 40 -25.66 60.65 -19.12
CA GLN A 40 -26.14 60.71 -17.72
C GLN A 40 -24.98 60.91 -16.72
N TYR A 41 -23.80 60.43 -17.05
CA TYR A 41 -22.66 60.38 -16.11
C TYR A 41 -21.34 60.78 -16.77
N ASP A 42 -20.41 61.25 -15.95
CA ASP A 42 -19.01 61.36 -16.31
C ASP A 42 -18.35 59.96 -16.20
N TRP A 43 -18.32 59.25 -17.30
CA TRP A 43 -17.89 57.85 -17.35
C TRP A 43 -16.44 57.66 -16.85
N GLU A 44 -15.60 58.68 -16.94
CA GLU A 44 -14.20 58.63 -16.47
C GLU A 44 -14.12 58.52 -14.93
N LYS A 45 -15.18 58.92 -14.22
CA LYS A 45 -15.28 58.90 -12.75
C LYS A 45 -16.05 57.72 -12.19
N VAL A 46 -16.69 56.89 -13.02
CA VAL A 46 -17.45 55.72 -12.58
C VAL A 46 -16.50 54.67 -12.07
N THR A 47 -16.66 54.31 -10.80
CA THR A 47 -15.81 53.29 -10.11
C THR A 47 -16.51 51.96 -9.94
N SER A 48 -17.86 51.96 -9.88
CA SER A 48 -18.68 50.76 -9.78
C SER A 48 -19.86 50.90 -10.74
N LEU A 49 -20.11 49.86 -11.55
CA LEU A 49 -21.18 49.87 -12.56
C LEU A 49 -21.95 48.57 -12.54
N THR A 50 -23.27 48.69 -12.34
CA THR A 50 -24.22 47.59 -12.55
C THR A 50 -24.99 47.86 -13.83
N VAL A 51 -25.03 46.90 -14.74
CA VAL A 51 -25.70 46.99 -16.05
C VAL A 51 -26.92 46.08 -16.12
N TYR A 52 -28.00 46.61 -16.61
CA TYR A 52 -29.24 45.92 -16.92
C TYR A 52 -29.54 45.94 -18.41
N GLY A 53 -30.25 44.96 -18.92
CA GLY A 53 -30.71 44.89 -20.30
C GLY A 53 -29.73 44.13 -21.22
N GLU A 54 -29.95 44.29 -22.53
CA GLU A 54 -29.12 43.57 -23.52
C GLU A 54 -27.84 44.36 -23.82
N ILE A 55 -26.70 43.64 -23.85
CA ILE A 55 -25.40 44.18 -24.23
C ILE A 55 -24.73 43.35 -25.35
N ASN A 56 -23.82 43.95 -26.09
CA ASN A 56 -23.07 43.25 -27.14
C ASN A 56 -21.57 43.55 -27.07
N GLY A 57 -20.80 43.12 -28.09
CA GLY A 57 -19.35 43.31 -28.16
C GLY A 57 -18.92 44.77 -28.10
N ASP A 58 -19.67 45.70 -28.69
CA ASP A 58 -19.36 47.14 -28.66
C ASP A 58 -19.51 47.70 -27.24
N ASP A 59 -20.51 47.28 -26.49
CA ASP A 59 -20.68 47.61 -25.08
C ASP A 59 -19.52 47.07 -24.26
N CYS A 60 -19.09 45.83 -24.52
CA CYS A 60 -17.94 45.23 -23.85
C CYS A 60 -16.63 45.96 -24.14
N ASP A 61 -16.44 46.41 -25.37
CA ASP A 61 -15.25 47.24 -25.71
C ASP A 61 -15.22 48.55 -24.93
N PHE A 62 -16.37 49.16 -24.77
CA PHE A 62 -16.44 50.38 -23.94
C PHE A 62 -16.23 50.09 -22.45
N LEU A 63 -16.79 49.02 -21.92
CA LEU A 63 -16.55 48.56 -20.55
C LEU A 63 -15.05 48.29 -20.31
N ARG A 64 -14.38 47.69 -21.28
CA ARG A 64 -12.91 47.50 -21.23
C ARG A 64 -12.14 48.80 -21.18
N ILE A 65 -12.57 49.83 -21.94
CA ILE A 65 -12.01 51.17 -21.87
C ILE A 65 -12.24 51.77 -20.48
N MET A 66 -13.43 51.67 -19.92
CA MET A 66 -13.75 52.15 -18.58
C MET A 66 -12.90 51.46 -17.50
N ALA A 67 -12.60 50.19 -17.67
CA ALA A 67 -11.78 49.37 -16.77
C ALA A 67 -10.27 49.49 -17.02
N ARG A 68 -9.82 50.50 -17.73
CA ARG A 68 -8.39 50.77 -18.06
C ARG A 68 -7.70 49.58 -18.73
N GLY A 69 -8.40 48.90 -19.63
CA GLY A 69 -7.86 47.79 -20.38
C GLY A 69 -6.57 48.15 -21.13
N LYS A 70 -5.64 47.19 -21.17
CA LYS A 70 -4.32 47.36 -21.82
C LYS A 70 -4.14 46.30 -22.90
N LYS A 71 -3.25 46.57 -23.84
CA LYS A 71 -2.79 45.65 -24.88
C LYS A 71 -1.29 45.42 -24.74
N GLY A 72 -0.81 44.28 -25.16
CA GLY A 72 0.60 43.90 -25.09
C GLY A 72 0.77 42.42 -24.74
N THR A 73 1.97 41.91 -24.96
CA THR A 73 2.29 40.48 -24.76
C THR A 73 3.11 40.19 -23.50
N SER A 74 3.70 41.23 -22.93
CA SER A 74 4.46 41.13 -21.69
C SER A 74 4.17 42.34 -20.80
N GLU A 75 4.50 42.27 -19.51
CA GLU A 75 4.27 43.34 -18.54
C GLU A 75 4.99 44.63 -18.93
N GLU A 76 6.16 44.54 -19.54
CA GLU A 76 6.96 45.67 -20.00
C GLU A 76 6.40 46.36 -21.25
N THR A 77 5.56 45.65 -22.01
CA THR A 77 4.97 46.13 -23.28
C THR A 77 3.50 46.51 -23.17
N LEU A 78 2.91 46.46 -21.94
CA LEU A 78 1.52 46.80 -21.73
C LEU A 78 1.25 48.28 -21.97
N GLU A 79 0.42 48.57 -22.95
CA GLU A 79 -0.04 49.94 -23.29
C GLU A 79 -1.57 50.02 -23.12
N TYR A 80 -2.08 51.17 -22.72
CA TYR A 80 -3.51 51.40 -22.66
C TYR A 80 -4.14 51.37 -24.06
N TYR A 81 -5.35 50.82 -24.15
CA TYR A 81 -6.19 51.06 -25.32
C TYR A 81 -6.50 52.57 -25.41
N ASN A 82 -6.70 53.08 -26.61
CA ASN A 82 -6.99 54.49 -26.83
C ASN A 82 -8.20 54.96 -25.97
N GLY A 83 -7.94 55.90 -25.06
CA GLY A 83 -8.92 56.43 -24.13
C GLY A 83 -9.09 55.65 -22.81
N SER A 84 -8.50 54.44 -22.68
CA SER A 84 -8.66 53.64 -21.46
C SER A 84 -7.85 54.14 -20.27
N GLU A 85 -6.83 54.95 -20.50
CA GLU A 85 -6.03 55.62 -19.44
C GLU A 85 -6.87 56.49 -18.51
N LYS A 86 -8.03 56.95 -18.96
CA LYS A 86 -8.94 57.83 -18.22
C LYS A 86 -9.99 57.06 -17.39
N GLY A 87 -10.17 55.78 -17.64
CA GLY A 87 -11.14 54.99 -16.93
C GLY A 87 -10.82 54.85 -15.44
N SER A 88 -11.86 54.65 -14.63
CA SER A 88 -11.75 54.48 -13.19
C SER A 88 -12.54 53.26 -12.68
N LEU A 89 -13.13 52.48 -13.57
CA LEU A 89 -14.00 51.34 -13.24
C LEU A 89 -13.20 50.23 -12.56
N GLN A 90 -13.61 49.89 -11.36
CA GLN A 90 -13.02 48.85 -10.52
C GLN A 90 -13.99 47.66 -10.28
N ILE A 91 -15.28 47.96 -10.14
CA ILE A 91 -16.31 46.95 -9.93
C ILE A 91 -17.27 46.97 -11.11
N LEU A 92 -17.41 45.82 -11.76
CA LEU A 92 -18.34 45.62 -12.89
C LEU A 92 -19.28 44.46 -12.60
N ASP A 93 -20.55 44.78 -12.45
CA ASP A 93 -21.61 43.79 -12.29
C ASP A 93 -22.50 43.73 -13.54
N LEU A 94 -22.38 42.66 -14.30
CA LEU A 94 -23.19 42.36 -15.46
C LEU A 94 -24.23 41.23 -15.18
N GLY A 95 -24.35 40.79 -13.94
CA GLY A 95 -25.23 39.68 -13.58
C GLY A 95 -26.71 39.86 -13.88
N ASN A 96 -27.11 41.12 -14.14
CA ASN A 96 -28.48 41.48 -14.57
C ASN A 96 -28.56 41.89 -16.06
N ALA A 97 -27.46 41.75 -16.80
CA ALA A 97 -27.40 41.96 -18.23
C ALA A 97 -27.48 40.62 -18.99
N THR A 98 -27.99 40.69 -20.24
CA THR A 98 -28.00 39.54 -21.16
C THR A 98 -27.10 39.85 -22.34
N MET A 99 -26.18 38.94 -22.63
CA MET A 99 -25.27 39.09 -23.78
C MET A 99 -25.93 38.72 -25.09
N VAL A 100 -25.88 39.64 -26.05
CA VAL A 100 -26.35 39.44 -27.44
C VAL A 100 -25.11 39.36 -28.34
N GLY A 101 -24.76 38.17 -28.83
CA GLY A 101 -23.57 37.94 -29.63
C GLY A 101 -22.46 37.21 -28.87
N ASP A 102 -21.22 37.38 -29.33
CA ASP A 102 -20.06 36.76 -28.72
C ASP A 102 -19.71 37.42 -27.37
N GLY A 103 -19.13 36.63 -26.48
CA GLY A 103 -18.87 37.04 -25.08
C GLY A 103 -17.89 38.21 -24.94
N CYS A 104 -17.83 38.73 -23.71
CA CYS A 104 -16.89 39.79 -23.32
C CYS A 104 -15.52 39.21 -22.92
N ALA A 105 -14.43 39.78 -23.41
CA ALA A 105 -13.08 39.52 -22.96
C ALA A 105 -12.50 40.73 -22.19
N PHE A 106 -12.08 40.52 -20.94
CA PHE A 106 -11.57 41.56 -20.07
C PHE A 106 -10.05 41.51 -19.84
N TYR A 107 -9.30 41.22 -20.85
CA TYR A 107 -7.83 41.13 -20.82
C TYR A 107 -7.14 42.40 -20.30
N ALA A 108 -6.18 42.21 -19.40
CA ALA A 108 -5.36 43.26 -18.85
C ALA A 108 -6.11 44.50 -18.27
N THR A 109 -7.29 44.28 -17.67
CA THR A 109 -8.09 45.33 -17.01
C THR A 109 -7.63 45.57 -15.58
N GLU A 110 -7.98 46.76 -15.02
CA GLU A 110 -7.74 47.11 -13.62
C GLU A 110 -8.95 46.85 -12.71
N LEU A 111 -9.91 46.02 -13.15
CA LEU A 111 -11.03 45.61 -12.33
C LEU A 111 -10.57 44.88 -11.05
N THR A 112 -11.27 45.13 -9.96
CA THR A 112 -11.12 44.38 -8.69
C THR A 112 -12.19 43.29 -8.56
N LYS A 113 -13.38 43.54 -9.11
CA LYS A 113 -14.49 42.57 -9.10
C LYS A 113 -15.21 42.58 -10.46
N LEU A 114 -15.53 41.38 -10.92
CA LEU A 114 -16.24 41.16 -12.19
C LEU A 114 -17.29 40.09 -12.04
N THR A 115 -18.58 40.41 -12.34
CA THR A 115 -19.67 39.48 -12.52
C THR A 115 -20.02 39.43 -14.00
N TYR A 116 -20.03 38.23 -14.59
CA TYR A 116 -20.36 38.03 -16.00
C TYR A 116 -21.85 38.16 -16.27
N PRO A 117 -22.26 38.59 -17.49
CA PRO A 117 -23.65 38.65 -17.89
C PRO A 117 -24.26 37.27 -18.11
N LEU A 118 -25.58 37.20 -18.20
CA LEU A 118 -26.27 36.02 -18.66
C LEU A 118 -25.91 35.78 -20.14
N ILE A 119 -25.22 34.66 -20.38
CA ILE A 119 -24.91 34.18 -21.73
C ILE A 119 -25.46 32.77 -21.83
N GLU A 120 -26.46 32.58 -22.71
CA GLU A 120 -27.14 31.31 -22.89
C GLU A 120 -27.50 31.07 -24.36
N GLY A 121 -27.68 29.80 -24.74
CA GLY A 121 -28.14 29.38 -26.07
C GLY A 121 -27.04 28.80 -26.97
N ARG A 122 -27.42 27.86 -27.83
CA ARG A 122 -26.51 27.21 -28.79
C ARG A 122 -26.01 28.20 -29.84
N GLY A 123 -24.70 28.08 -30.17
CA GLY A 123 -24.04 28.92 -31.16
C GLY A 123 -23.56 30.27 -30.65
N ARG A 124 -23.60 30.50 -29.34
CA ARG A 124 -23.00 31.64 -28.67
C ARG A 124 -21.61 31.30 -28.14
N ALA A 125 -20.87 32.29 -27.66
CA ALA A 125 -19.60 32.04 -26.98
C ALA A 125 -19.81 31.00 -25.87
N ASN A 126 -19.04 29.94 -25.91
CA ASN A 126 -19.10 28.84 -24.96
C ASN A 126 -17.72 28.57 -24.32
N TYR A 127 -16.78 29.49 -24.48
CA TYR A 127 -15.43 29.31 -23.93
C TYR A 127 -14.86 30.61 -23.38
N ILE A 128 -14.02 30.48 -22.35
CA ILE A 128 -13.06 31.48 -21.94
C ILE A 128 -11.73 31.10 -22.61
N GLY A 129 -11.22 31.98 -23.44
CA GLY A 129 -9.99 31.75 -24.21
C GLY A 129 -8.74 31.63 -23.35
N ASP A 130 -7.67 31.14 -23.97
CA ASP A 130 -6.36 31.01 -23.32
C ASP A 130 -5.89 32.34 -22.74
N LYS A 131 -5.41 32.31 -21.51
CA LYS A 131 -4.83 33.48 -20.81
C LYS A 131 -5.76 34.70 -20.72
N THR A 132 -7.09 34.51 -20.77
CA THR A 132 -8.07 35.64 -20.81
C THR A 132 -7.88 36.64 -19.69
N PHE A 133 -7.57 36.23 -18.48
CA PHE A 133 -7.37 37.13 -17.33
C PHE A 133 -5.89 37.43 -17.06
N LYS A 134 -5.01 37.15 -18.00
CA LYS A 134 -3.60 37.52 -17.87
C LYS A 134 -3.46 39.04 -17.67
N TYR A 135 -2.64 39.45 -16.72
CA TYR A 135 -2.39 40.85 -16.33
C TYR A 135 -3.55 41.61 -15.66
N CYS A 136 -4.65 40.93 -15.29
CA CYS A 136 -5.69 41.53 -14.46
C CYS A 136 -5.28 41.53 -12.98
N ASN A 137 -4.20 42.19 -12.64
CA ASN A 137 -3.52 42.06 -11.33
C ASN A 137 -4.29 42.65 -10.15
N ASN A 138 -5.27 43.51 -10.38
CA ASN A 138 -6.12 44.07 -9.33
C ASN A 138 -7.35 43.22 -9.04
N LEU A 139 -7.66 42.27 -9.89
CA LEU A 139 -8.84 41.42 -9.78
C LEU A 139 -8.78 40.56 -8.52
N GLU A 140 -9.82 40.59 -7.69
CA GLU A 140 -9.97 39.86 -6.43
C GLU A 140 -11.03 38.75 -6.53
N GLU A 141 -12.09 39.03 -7.32
CA GLU A 141 -13.20 38.10 -7.51
C GLU A 141 -13.72 38.11 -8.95
N VAL A 142 -14.01 36.93 -9.49
CA VAL A 142 -14.71 36.74 -10.77
C VAL A 142 -15.91 35.81 -10.54
N ASP A 143 -17.09 36.30 -10.93
CA ASP A 143 -18.31 35.50 -10.90
C ASP A 143 -18.77 35.16 -12.32
N LEU A 144 -18.67 33.88 -12.69
CA LEU A 144 -19.11 33.34 -13.97
C LEU A 144 -20.46 32.63 -13.88
N SER A 145 -21.15 32.67 -12.72
CA SER A 145 -22.36 31.87 -12.47
C SER A 145 -23.49 32.10 -13.47
N LYS A 146 -23.51 33.24 -14.15
CA LYS A 146 -24.47 33.60 -15.18
C LYS A 146 -24.02 33.28 -16.62
N PHE A 147 -22.81 32.81 -16.81
CA PHE A 147 -22.33 32.38 -18.11
C PHE A 147 -22.77 30.93 -18.39
N LEU A 148 -24.08 30.73 -18.62
CA LEU A 148 -24.68 29.39 -18.69
C LEU A 148 -24.32 28.61 -19.95
N SER A 149 -23.85 29.27 -21.02
CA SER A 149 -23.32 28.60 -22.21
C SER A 149 -21.82 28.24 -22.11
N LEU A 150 -21.16 28.54 -20.99
CA LEU A 150 -19.74 28.24 -20.84
C LEU A 150 -19.51 26.73 -20.70
N GLU A 151 -18.80 26.16 -21.66
CA GLU A 151 -18.41 24.76 -21.70
C GLU A 151 -16.91 24.58 -21.43
N THR A 152 -16.05 25.49 -21.95
CA THR A 152 -14.59 25.33 -21.89
C THR A 152 -13.88 26.53 -21.25
N ILE A 153 -12.94 26.26 -20.36
CA ILE A 153 -12.00 27.22 -19.81
C ILE A 153 -10.60 26.89 -20.32
N GLY A 154 -10.06 27.78 -21.12
CA GLY A 154 -8.81 27.57 -21.88
C GLY A 154 -7.55 27.59 -21.05
N ASN A 155 -6.43 27.26 -21.70
CA ASN A 155 -5.11 27.18 -21.08
C ASN A 155 -4.73 28.45 -20.34
N LYS A 156 -4.35 28.31 -19.06
CA LYS A 156 -3.85 29.44 -18.26
C LYS A 156 -4.82 30.61 -18.16
N ALA A 157 -6.12 30.40 -18.33
CA ALA A 157 -7.12 31.47 -18.28
C ALA A 157 -7.03 32.28 -16.98
N PHE A 158 -6.86 31.60 -15.85
CA PHE A 158 -6.68 32.16 -14.51
C PHE A 158 -5.31 31.83 -13.90
N TYR A 159 -4.26 31.70 -14.71
CA TYR A 159 -2.92 31.31 -14.23
C TYR A 159 -2.31 32.33 -13.29
N LYS A 160 -2.11 31.96 -12.03
CA LYS A 160 -1.62 32.79 -10.94
C LYS A 160 -0.17 32.48 -10.58
N LYS A 161 0.75 32.85 -11.44
CA LYS A 161 2.18 32.70 -11.21
C LYS A 161 2.92 33.87 -11.90
N ASP A 162 4.17 34.07 -11.54
CA ASP A 162 5.03 35.12 -12.16
C ASP A 162 4.46 36.55 -12.05
N GLY A 163 3.74 36.83 -10.96
CA GLY A 163 3.14 38.13 -10.69
C GLY A 163 1.76 38.38 -11.32
N ASN A 164 1.24 37.42 -12.09
CA ASN A 164 -0.11 37.50 -12.66
C ASN A 164 -1.17 37.20 -11.60
N LEU A 165 -2.33 37.84 -11.69
CA LEU A 165 -3.52 37.63 -10.87
C LEU A 165 -3.26 37.52 -9.36
N LYS A 166 -2.25 38.22 -8.86
CA LYS A 166 -1.78 38.12 -7.47
C LYS A 166 -2.86 38.36 -6.42
N ASN A 167 -3.89 39.13 -6.74
CA ASN A 167 -4.98 39.50 -5.82
C ASN A 167 -6.20 38.61 -5.98
N LEU A 168 -6.39 37.88 -7.10
CA LEU A 168 -7.55 37.03 -7.33
C LEU A 168 -7.58 35.91 -6.31
N ARG A 169 -8.68 35.80 -5.56
CA ARG A 169 -8.88 34.80 -4.51
C ARG A 169 -10.05 33.89 -4.80
N ARG A 170 -11.09 34.42 -5.46
CA ARG A 170 -12.36 33.72 -5.64
C ARG A 170 -12.79 33.71 -7.09
N VAL A 171 -13.14 32.51 -7.57
CA VAL A 171 -13.81 32.32 -8.87
C VAL A 171 -15.04 31.46 -8.63
N VAL A 172 -16.20 31.95 -9.11
CA VAL A 172 -17.46 31.19 -9.08
C VAL A 172 -17.69 30.64 -10.48
N LEU A 173 -17.77 29.32 -10.58
CA LEU A 173 -17.99 28.62 -11.84
C LEU A 173 -19.48 28.47 -12.14
N PRO A 174 -19.89 28.49 -13.42
CA PRO A 174 -21.25 28.13 -13.81
C PRO A 174 -21.43 26.61 -13.80
N PRO A 175 -22.70 26.12 -13.80
CA PRO A 175 -22.99 24.70 -13.65
C PRO A 175 -22.69 23.84 -14.91
N ASN A 176 -22.38 24.46 -16.04
CA ASN A 176 -22.30 23.79 -17.36
C ASN A 176 -20.87 23.67 -17.90
N VAL A 177 -19.84 24.00 -17.12
CA VAL A 177 -18.44 23.84 -17.56
C VAL A 177 -18.12 22.36 -17.69
N GLU A 178 -17.68 21.94 -18.88
CA GLU A 178 -17.34 20.56 -19.23
C GLU A 178 -15.82 20.36 -19.26
N ASP A 179 -15.06 21.32 -19.77
CA ASP A 179 -13.62 21.22 -19.98
C ASP A 179 -12.86 22.30 -19.25
N VAL A 180 -11.86 21.90 -18.48
CA VAL A 180 -10.87 22.79 -17.85
C VAL A 180 -9.48 22.41 -18.32
N SER A 181 -8.91 23.29 -19.16
CA SER A 181 -7.64 23.05 -19.82
C SER A 181 -6.44 23.22 -18.89
N HIS A 182 -5.27 22.95 -19.45
CA HIS A 182 -3.97 22.95 -18.78
C HIS A 182 -3.67 24.24 -18.00
N ASP A 183 -3.30 24.12 -16.71
CA ASP A 183 -2.97 25.26 -15.82
C ASP A 183 -4.10 26.31 -15.67
N ALA A 184 -5.35 26.01 -16.05
CA ALA A 184 -6.41 27.03 -16.13
C ALA A 184 -6.63 27.77 -14.80
N PHE A 185 -6.59 27.07 -13.68
CA PHE A 185 -6.66 27.62 -12.32
C PHE A 185 -5.40 27.31 -11.50
N TYR A 186 -4.24 27.36 -12.12
CA TYR A 186 -3.00 27.16 -11.39
C TYR A 186 -2.74 28.32 -10.41
N GLY A 187 -2.93 28.07 -9.11
CA GLY A 187 -2.69 29.08 -8.06
C GLY A 187 -3.59 28.93 -6.84
N ASP A 188 -3.43 29.80 -5.85
CA ASP A 188 -4.17 29.80 -4.57
C ASP A 188 -5.60 30.39 -4.71
N PHE A 189 -6.41 29.79 -5.54
CA PHE A 189 -7.82 30.14 -5.70
C PHE A 189 -8.72 29.44 -4.70
N HIS A 190 -9.78 30.12 -4.31
CA HIS A 190 -10.90 29.54 -3.60
C HIS A 190 -12.05 29.28 -4.58
N ILE A 191 -12.37 28.00 -4.79
CA ILE A 191 -13.46 27.55 -5.64
C ILE A 191 -14.51 26.91 -4.72
N SER A 192 -15.67 27.53 -4.62
CA SER A 192 -16.71 27.07 -3.71
C SER A 192 -17.29 25.70 -4.10
N LYS A 193 -17.42 25.44 -5.40
CA LYS A 193 -17.94 24.18 -5.90
C LYS A 193 -17.41 23.89 -7.32
N LEU A 194 -16.99 22.63 -7.56
CA LEU A 194 -16.78 22.09 -8.89
C LEU A 194 -18.12 21.58 -9.44
N PRO A 195 -18.50 21.92 -10.67
CA PRO A 195 -19.77 21.48 -11.25
C PRO A 195 -19.73 20.01 -11.70
N SER A 196 -20.89 19.36 -11.67
CA SER A 196 -21.07 17.95 -12.09
C SER A 196 -21.00 17.74 -13.60
N SER A 197 -20.96 18.82 -14.37
CA SER A 197 -20.78 18.79 -15.83
C SER A 197 -19.31 18.58 -16.25
N LEU A 198 -18.34 18.76 -15.35
CA LEU A 198 -16.93 18.57 -15.67
C LEU A 198 -16.65 17.15 -16.15
N SER A 199 -16.14 17.06 -17.38
CA SER A 199 -15.81 15.81 -18.05
C SER A 199 -14.35 15.67 -18.45
N ILE A 200 -13.66 16.79 -18.70
CA ILE A 200 -12.22 16.85 -19.02
C ILE A 200 -11.52 17.80 -18.06
N ILE A 201 -10.54 17.28 -17.34
CA ILE A 201 -9.72 18.06 -16.40
C ILE A 201 -8.27 17.79 -16.71
N GLU A 202 -7.63 18.78 -17.37
CA GLU A 202 -6.27 18.61 -17.87
C GLU A 202 -5.21 18.83 -16.79
N TYR A 203 -3.96 18.70 -17.18
CA TYR A 203 -2.79 18.77 -16.31
C TYR A 203 -2.71 20.12 -15.56
N ASP A 204 -2.52 20.04 -14.23
CA ASP A 204 -2.42 21.20 -13.32
C ASP A 204 -3.64 22.16 -13.35
N ALA A 205 -4.80 21.71 -13.86
CA ALA A 205 -5.97 22.55 -14.05
C ALA A 205 -6.42 23.28 -12.78
N PHE A 206 -6.34 22.65 -11.61
CA PHE A 206 -6.71 23.22 -10.31
C PHE A 206 -5.57 23.22 -9.29
N SER A 207 -4.33 23.14 -9.73
CA SER A 207 -3.20 23.04 -8.82
C SER A 207 -3.09 24.24 -7.86
N TYR A 208 -2.86 23.93 -6.57
CA TYR A 208 -2.82 24.87 -5.43
C TYR A 208 -4.16 25.46 -5.00
N CYS A 209 -5.29 25.07 -5.57
CA CYS A 209 -6.61 25.57 -5.22
C CYS A 209 -7.10 25.07 -3.84
N THR A 210 -8.00 25.84 -3.24
CA THR A 210 -8.89 25.40 -2.16
C THR A 210 -10.27 25.16 -2.77
N ILE A 211 -10.79 23.94 -2.66
CA ILE A 211 -12.06 23.51 -3.22
C ILE A 211 -12.94 23.05 -2.05
N ASP A 212 -14.11 23.69 -1.86
CA ASP A 212 -14.99 23.36 -0.74
C ASP A 212 -15.89 22.16 -1.06
N GLU A 213 -16.42 22.09 -2.29
CA GLU A 213 -17.29 21.01 -2.74
C GLU A 213 -16.87 20.54 -4.15
N ALA A 214 -16.88 19.22 -4.34
CA ALA A 214 -16.62 18.59 -5.63
C ALA A 214 -17.74 17.55 -5.89
N ASP A 215 -18.78 17.98 -6.60
CA ASP A 215 -19.86 17.13 -7.06
C ASP A 215 -19.61 16.80 -8.54
N LEU A 216 -18.65 15.92 -8.77
CA LEU A 216 -18.20 15.57 -10.12
C LEU A 216 -19.09 14.47 -10.70
N GLY A 217 -19.54 14.68 -11.93
CA GLY A 217 -20.23 13.65 -12.71
C GLY A 217 -19.27 12.62 -13.30
N GLU A 218 -19.60 12.15 -14.51
CA GLU A 218 -18.71 11.24 -15.24
C GLU A 218 -17.55 12.01 -15.87
N ILE A 219 -16.33 11.68 -15.48
CA ILE A 219 -15.11 12.31 -16.00
C ILE A 219 -14.53 11.44 -17.10
N TYR A 220 -14.55 11.96 -18.31
CA TYR A 220 -14.03 11.26 -19.48
C TYR A 220 -12.50 11.20 -19.48
N ASP A 221 -11.82 12.27 -19.10
CA ASP A 221 -10.36 12.33 -19.04
C ASP A 221 -9.89 13.20 -17.86
N ILE A 222 -9.00 12.67 -17.06
CA ILE A 222 -8.36 13.39 -15.96
C ILE A 222 -6.85 13.13 -15.95
N SER A 223 -6.10 14.21 -15.77
CA SER A 223 -4.64 14.15 -15.65
C SER A 223 -4.21 14.44 -14.20
N GLN A 224 -2.98 14.91 -13.98
CA GLN A 224 -2.49 15.43 -12.71
C GLN A 224 -3.15 16.79 -12.43
N SER A 225 -4.39 16.80 -11.99
CA SER A 225 -5.25 17.99 -11.99
C SER A 225 -5.30 18.71 -10.65
N PHE A 226 -5.12 17.97 -9.55
CA PHE A 226 -5.23 18.47 -8.18
C PHE A 226 -3.90 18.36 -7.43
N TRP A 227 -2.87 19.08 -7.90
CA TRP A 227 -1.59 19.09 -7.22
C TRP A 227 -1.58 20.15 -6.12
N ARG A 228 -1.22 19.75 -4.88
CA ARG A 228 -1.15 20.61 -3.69
C ARG A 228 -2.44 21.35 -3.35
N CYS A 229 -3.57 20.73 -3.64
CA CYS A 229 -4.88 21.29 -3.33
C CYS A 229 -5.30 21.05 -1.89
N LYS A 230 -6.11 21.98 -1.37
CA LYS A 230 -7.01 21.66 -0.27
C LYS A 230 -8.33 21.18 -0.87
N LEU A 231 -8.62 19.89 -0.69
CA LEU A 231 -9.81 19.25 -1.23
C LEU A 231 -10.91 19.13 -0.16
N PRO A 232 -12.18 18.97 -0.57
CA PRO A 232 -13.27 18.69 0.35
C PRO A 232 -12.99 17.38 1.12
N GLU A 233 -13.62 17.22 2.30
CA GLU A 233 -13.43 16.03 3.12
C GLU A 233 -13.84 14.73 2.40
N LYS A 234 -14.78 14.80 1.48
CA LYS A 234 -15.27 13.68 0.66
C LYS A 234 -15.27 14.05 -0.81
N MET A 235 -14.82 13.13 -1.64
CA MET A 235 -14.75 13.30 -3.09
C MET A 235 -15.04 11.97 -3.80
N GLU A 236 -15.83 12.05 -4.87
CA GLU A 236 -16.08 10.92 -5.76
C GLU A 236 -15.55 11.23 -7.15
N LEU A 237 -14.81 10.29 -7.72
CA LEU A 237 -14.27 10.35 -9.08
C LEU A 237 -14.84 9.19 -9.89
N ASN A 238 -15.76 9.51 -10.81
CA ASN A 238 -16.34 8.57 -11.77
C ASN A 238 -15.56 8.67 -13.09
N LEU A 239 -14.61 7.78 -13.34
CA LEU A 239 -13.60 7.95 -14.37
C LEU A 239 -13.74 6.96 -15.52
N PHE A 240 -13.56 7.45 -16.76
CA PHE A 240 -13.36 6.62 -17.96
C PHE A 240 -11.87 6.49 -18.32
N THR A 241 -11.12 7.57 -18.25
CA THR A 241 -9.69 7.59 -18.57
C THR A 241 -8.91 8.38 -17.53
N VAL A 242 -7.75 7.84 -17.11
CA VAL A 242 -6.82 8.51 -16.19
C VAL A 242 -5.46 8.63 -16.85
N ARG A 243 -4.92 9.85 -16.92
CA ARG A 243 -3.58 10.13 -17.48
C ARG A 243 -2.66 10.69 -16.39
N GLY A 244 -2.11 9.82 -15.56
CA GLY A 244 -1.23 10.22 -14.46
C GLY A 244 -1.91 10.08 -13.10
N THR A 245 -1.45 10.84 -12.10
CA THR A 245 -1.98 10.82 -10.74
C THR A 245 -2.85 12.06 -10.51
N PRO A 246 -4.18 11.94 -10.46
CA PRO A 246 -5.06 13.09 -10.31
C PRO A 246 -4.85 13.88 -9.02
N ILE A 247 -4.57 13.18 -7.92
CA ILE A 247 -4.45 13.74 -6.57
C ILE A 247 -3.03 13.55 -6.06
N ILE A 248 -2.26 14.65 -5.96
CA ILE A 248 -0.87 14.64 -5.50
C ILE A 248 -0.64 15.73 -4.45
N GLU A 249 0.02 15.38 -3.34
CA GLU A 249 0.39 16.31 -2.26
C GLU A 249 -0.81 17.12 -1.72
N CYS A 250 -2.00 16.47 -1.67
CA CYS A 250 -3.26 17.11 -1.27
C CYS A 250 -3.54 16.94 0.23
N TYR A 251 -4.35 17.85 0.77
CA TYR A 251 -4.80 17.83 2.16
C TYR A 251 -6.30 18.13 2.27
N GLY A 252 -6.89 17.84 3.43
CA GLY A 252 -8.32 18.01 3.69
C GLY A 252 -9.17 16.81 3.28
N LEU A 253 -8.81 16.07 2.22
CA LEU A 253 -9.55 14.91 1.73
C LEU A 253 -9.39 13.72 2.69
N LYS A 254 -10.50 13.23 3.25
CA LYS A 254 -10.56 12.08 4.16
C LYS A 254 -11.13 10.83 3.49
N ASP A 255 -12.18 10.99 2.70
CA ASP A 255 -12.87 9.91 2.00
C ASP A 255 -12.80 10.12 0.49
N LEU A 256 -12.14 9.21 -0.21
CA LEU A 256 -12.09 9.20 -1.67
C LEU A 256 -12.82 7.97 -2.21
N THR A 257 -13.84 8.18 -3.01
CA THR A 257 -14.49 7.13 -3.79
C THR A 257 -14.05 7.23 -5.25
N PHE A 258 -13.59 6.13 -5.76
CA PHE A 258 -13.22 5.96 -7.16
C PHE A 258 -14.19 4.97 -7.82
N THR A 259 -14.86 5.40 -8.86
CA THR A 259 -15.76 4.57 -9.65
C THR A 259 -15.25 4.47 -11.08
N TYR A 260 -15.10 3.25 -11.57
CA TYR A 260 -14.65 2.99 -12.93
C TYR A 260 -15.78 2.37 -13.75
N ASN A 261 -16.21 3.08 -14.79
CA ASN A 261 -17.30 2.72 -15.69
C ASN A 261 -16.77 2.54 -17.12
N SER A 262 -16.07 1.45 -17.43
CA SER A 262 -15.66 1.24 -18.83
C SER A 262 -16.67 0.41 -19.60
N GLU A 263 -17.37 1.02 -20.55
CA GLU A 263 -18.11 0.32 -21.60
C GLU A 263 -17.32 0.16 -22.90
N GLY A 264 -16.01 0.42 -22.94
CA GLY A 264 -15.31 0.34 -24.21
C GLY A 264 -13.82 0.63 -24.28
N PHE A 265 -13.13 0.87 -23.19
CA PHE A 265 -11.70 1.17 -23.22
C PHE A 265 -10.85 0.12 -22.52
N HIS A 266 -9.88 -0.41 -23.27
CA HIS A 266 -9.02 -1.53 -22.87
C HIS A 266 -7.73 -1.12 -22.16
N ASP A 267 -7.49 0.16 -21.88
CA ASP A 267 -6.23 0.64 -21.29
C ASP A 267 -6.38 1.09 -19.84
N VAL A 268 -6.51 0.12 -18.96
CA VAL A 268 -6.45 0.31 -17.50
C VAL A 268 -5.02 0.36 -16.95
N SER A 269 -4.02 0.26 -17.83
CA SER A 269 -2.60 0.32 -17.46
C SER A 269 -2.21 1.65 -16.80
N ARG A 270 -3.08 2.65 -16.83
CA ARG A 270 -2.88 4.00 -16.29
C ARG A 270 -3.55 4.26 -14.93
N LEU A 271 -4.25 3.28 -14.37
CA LEU A 271 -4.84 3.40 -13.02
C LEU A 271 -3.81 3.34 -11.88
N ALA A 272 -2.53 3.37 -12.19
CA ALA A 272 -1.45 3.09 -11.25
C ALA A 272 -1.40 4.01 -10.02
N ASN A 273 -1.74 5.29 -10.19
CA ASN A 273 -1.61 6.27 -9.13
C ASN A 273 -2.83 7.19 -9.11
N ILE A 274 -3.84 6.86 -8.29
CA ILE A 274 -5.03 7.72 -8.14
C ILE A 274 -4.76 8.81 -7.11
N ALA A 275 -4.03 8.47 -6.04
CA ALA A 275 -3.67 9.40 -4.98
C ALA A 275 -2.25 9.11 -4.48
N GLU A 276 -1.41 10.15 -4.48
CA GLU A 276 -0.06 10.13 -3.95
C GLU A 276 0.11 11.30 -2.98
N GLU A 277 0.70 11.03 -1.79
CA GLU A 277 0.87 12.06 -0.75
C GLU A 277 -0.44 12.80 -0.40
N ALA A 278 -1.57 12.06 -0.37
CA ALA A 278 -2.83 12.57 0.16
C ALA A 278 -2.80 12.46 1.70
N TYR A 279 -2.33 13.52 2.35
CA TYR A 279 -1.90 13.50 3.76
C TYR A 279 -3.02 13.23 4.77
N ASP A 280 -4.26 13.57 4.44
CA ASP A 280 -5.42 13.41 5.32
C ASP A 280 -6.33 12.23 4.94
N LEU A 281 -6.04 11.52 3.86
CA LEU A 281 -6.85 10.42 3.36
C LEU A 281 -6.92 9.29 4.40
N GLU A 282 -8.12 8.97 4.85
CA GLU A 282 -8.44 7.93 5.84
C GLU A 282 -9.09 6.71 5.20
N THR A 283 -9.98 6.94 4.23
CA THR A 283 -10.75 5.90 3.55
C THR A 283 -10.66 6.04 2.04
N PHE A 284 -10.38 4.94 1.37
CA PHE A 284 -10.43 4.84 -0.09
C PHE A 284 -11.40 3.74 -0.51
N ARG A 285 -12.38 4.10 -1.35
CA ARG A 285 -13.35 3.16 -1.93
C ARG A 285 -13.12 3.02 -3.42
N VAL A 286 -13.09 1.78 -3.91
CA VAL A 286 -13.07 1.45 -5.34
C VAL A 286 -14.35 0.76 -5.73
N ASN A 287 -15.07 1.31 -6.70
CA ASN A 287 -16.24 0.70 -7.34
C ASN A 287 -15.89 0.38 -8.80
N ILE A 288 -16.01 -0.89 -9.18
CA ILE A 288 -15.80 -1.33 -10.57
C ILE A 288 -17.09 -2.02 -11.02
N SER A 289 -17.83 -1.39 -11.93
CA SER A 289 -19.22 -1.75 -12.21
C SER A 289 -19.42 -2.94 -13.15
N ARG A 290 -18.38 -3.45 -13.85
CA ARG A 290 -18.52 -4.59 -14.78
C ARG A 290 -17.32 -5.52 -14.79
N LYS A 291 -17.59 -6.81 -15.06
CA LYS A 291 -16.65 -7.77 -15.65
C LYS A 291 -16.26 -7.26 -17.07
N SER A 292 -15.56 -6.15 -17.18
CA SER A 292 -14.81 -5.92 -18.39
C SER A 292 -13.85 -7.09 -18.46
N GLU A 293 -13.79 -7.75 -19.62
CA GLU A 293 -12.73 -8.70 -19.92
C GLU A 293 -11.42 -7.91 -19.86
N LEU A 294 -10.90 -7.80 -18.64
CA LEU A 294 -9.66 -7.10 -18.34
C LEU A 294 -8.51 -7.98 -18.84
N TYR A 295 -8.47 -8.18 -20.17
CA TYR A 295 -7.39 -8.83 -20.88
C TYR A 295 -6.28 -7.82 -21.11
N GLY A 296 -5.22 -7.95 -20.35
CA GLY A 296 -3.99 -7.20 -20.54
C GLY A 296 -3.05 -7.40 -19.37
N ASP A 297 -1.75 -7.38 -19.64
CA ASP A 297 -0.70 -7.39 -18.63
C ASP A 297 -0.87 -6.20 -17.66
N TRP A 298 -1.67 -6.40 -16.64
CA TRP A 298 -1.91 -5.44 -15.57
C TRP A 298 -0.64 -5.22 -14.76
N LYS A 299 0.20 -4.29 -15.20
CA LYS A 299 1.45 -3.94 -14.52
C LYS A 299 1.31 -2.76 -13.55
N TYR A 300 0.14 -2.16 -13.41
CA TYR A 300 -0.02 -0.91 -12.68
C TYR A 300 -1.18 -1.00 -11.67
N TYR A 301 -0.91 -0.63 -10.42
CA TYR A 301 -1.77 -0.84 -9.26
C TYR A 301 -1.99 0.48 -8.53
N PRO A 302 -3.15 0.68 -7.87
CA PRO A 302 -3.32 1.85 -7.01
C PRO A 302 -2.19 1.87 -5.97
N ARG A 303 -1.32 2.87 -6.08
CA ARG A 303 -0.28 3.13 -5.11
C ARG A 303 -0.76 4.24 -4.19
N PHE A 304 -0.63 4.04 -2.90
CA PHE A 304 -0.93 5.03 -1.86
C PHE A 304 0.36 5.45 -1.16
N THR A 305 1.37 5.79 -1.94
CA THR A 305 2.64 6.28 -1.41
C THR A 305 2.40 7.60 -0.71
N GLY A 306 2.88 7.75 0.53
CA GLY A 306 2.76 9.01 1.27
C GLY A 306 1.36 9.34 1.80
N CYS A 307 0.46 8.36 1.94
CA CYS A 307 -0.85 8.53 2.57
C CYS A 307 -0.84 8.03 4.03
N PRO A 308 -0.31 8.79 5.00
CA PRO A 308 0.00 8.29 6.35
C PRO A 308 -1.23 7.99 7.20
N LYS A 309 -2.38 8.58 6.88
CA LYS A 309 -3.63 8.41 7.61
C LYS A 309 -4.57 7.37 7.00
N LEU A 310 -4.23 6.80 5.84
CA LEU A 310 -5.08 5.80 5.19
C LEU A 310 -5.17 4.54 6.06
N ARG A 311 -6.39 4.24 6.54
CA ARG A 311 -6.70 3.11 7.41
C ARG A 311 -7.58 2.07 6.74
N THR A 312 -8.47 2.50 5.86
CA THR A 312 -9.51 1.64 5.30
C THR A 312 -9.52 1.68 3.79
N ILE A 313 -9.51 0.52 3.17
CA ILE A 313 -9.73 0.33 1.74
C ILE A 313 -10.99 -0.49 1.55
N ILE A 314 -11.91 0.00 0.74
CA ILE A 314 -13.19 -0.65 0.44
C ILE A 314 -13.23 -1.00 -1.04
N LEU A 315 -13.48 -2.26 -1.32
CA LEU A 315 -13.38 -2.84 -2.64
C LEU A 315 -14.75 -3.36 -3.08
N ASN A 316 -15.28 -2.79 -4.15
CA ASN A 316 -16.55 -3.19 -4.72
C ASN A 316 -16.37 -3.49 -6.22
N GLY A 317 -16.42 -4.75 -6.58
CA GLY A 317 -16.24 -5.23 -7.94
C GLY A 317 -14.94 -6.01 -8.19
N PRO A 318 -14.66 -6.41 -9.45
CA PRO A 318 -13.47 -7.14 -9.82
C PRO A 318 -12.21 -6.33 -9.52
N MET A 319 -11.25 -6.96 -8.86
CA MET A 319 -10.06 -6.26 -8.39
C MET A 319 -8.77 -6.69 -9.07
N LEU A 320 -7.84 -5.78 -9.00
CA LEU A 320 -6.49 -5.85 -9.56
C LEU A 320 -5.61 -6.83 -8.79
N GLU A 321 -4.85 -7.63 -9.50
CA GLU A 321 -3.99 -8.69 -8.98
C GLU A 321 -2.92 -8.20 -7.98
N TYR A 322 -2.57 -6.91 -8.01
CA TYR A 322 -1.47 -6.34 -7.24
C TYR A 322 -1.82 -4.97 -6.67
N ALA A 323 -2.31 -4.90 -5.47
CA ALA A 323 -2.43 -3.63 -4.76
C ALA A 323 -1.15 -3.36 -3.95
N TYR A 324 -0.39 -2.34 -4.34
CA TYR A 324 0.76 -1.88 -3.56
C TYR A 324 0.33 -0.77 -2.60
N TRP A 325 0.20 -1.11 -1.33
CA TRP A 325 -0.21 -0.16 -0.28
C TRP A 325 0.99 0.29 0.55
N GLY A 326 2.15 0.38 -0.08
CA GLY A 326 3.40 0.82 0.54
C GLY A 326 3.27 2.22 1.14
N GLY A 327 3.82 2.43 2.34
CA GLY A 327 3.80 3.72 3.03
C GLY A 327 2.47 4.11 3.68
N SER A 328 1.38 3.36 3.49
CA SER A 328 0.10 3.60 4.14
C SER A 328 -0.02 2.86 5.47
N SER A 329 -0.89 3.36 6.35
CA SER A 329 -1.20 2.74 7.65
C SER A 329 -2.47 1.88 7.59
N VAL A 330 -2.75 1.22 6.45
CA VAL A 330 -3.96 0.43 6.24
C VAL A 330 -4.10 -0.67 7.29
N GLU A 331 -5.26 -0.68 7.94
CA GLU A 331 -5.65 -1.62 8.99
C GLU A 331 -6.84 -2.48 8.57
N SER A 332 -7.63 -2.01 7.60
CA SER A 332 -8.85 -2.68 7.16
C SER A 332 -8.96 -2.71 5.64
N VAL A 333 -9.23 -3.88 5.09
CA VAL A 333 -9.66 -4.06 3.70
C VAL A 333 -11.03 -4.72 3.71
N ILE A 334 -12.02 -4.05 3.10
CA ILE A 334 -13.42 -4.46 3.11
C ILE A 334 -13.84 -4.83 1.70
N PHE A 335 -14.28 -6.05 1.50
CA PHE A 335 -14.97 -6.47 0.27
C PHE A 335 -16.45 -6.13 0.39
N ASP A 336 -16.87 -5.04 -0.23
CA ASP A 336 -18.24 -4.51 -0.23
C ASP A 336 -19.04 -5.03 -1.44
N CYS A 337 -18.86 -6.31 -1.77
CA CYS A 337 -19.55 -6.98 -2.86
C CYS A 337 -19.96 -8.40 -2.45
N VAL A 338 -21.12 -8.84 -2.90
CA VAL A 338 -21.63 -10.20 -2.60
C VAL A 338 -20.91 -11.24 -3.47
N GLU A 339 -20.60 -10.89 -4.72
CA GLU A 339 -19.91 -11.74 -5.67
C GLU A 339 -18.45 -11.33 -5.78
N THR A 340 -17.56 -12.16 -5.24
CA THR A 340 -16.12 -11.95 -5.24
C THR A 340 -15.36 -12.86 -6.21
N ASP A 341 -16.08 -13.67 -7.00
CA ASP A 341 -15.50 -14.63 -7.94
C ASP A 341 -14.85 -13.95 -9.17
N GLY A 342 -15.21 -12.70 -9.45
CA GLY A 342 -14.59 -11.88 -10.50
C GLY A 342 -13.38 -11.07 -10.03
N ILE A 343 -13.04 -11.11 -8.74
CA ILE A 343 -11.87 -10.41 -8.20
C ILE A 343 -10.62 -11.18 -8.60
N VAL A 344 -9.70 -10.51 -9.27
CA VAL A 344 -8.43 -11.10 -9.67
C VAL A 344 -7.55 -11.30 -8.42
N ARG A 345 -6.75 -12.36 -8.45
CA ARG A 345 -5.97 -12.87 -7.31
C ARG A 345 -5.10 -11.80 -6.65
N LEU A 346 -5.33 -11.53 -5.37
CA LEU A 346 -4.49 -10.65 -4.57
C LEU A 346 -3.14 -11.33 -4.27
N LYS A 347 -2.02 -10.65 -4.54
CA LYS A 347 -0.70 -11.11 -4.08
C LYS A 347 -0.46 -10.64 -2.65
N THR A 348 -0.78 -11.49 -1.71
CA THR A 348 -0.67 -11.22 -0.26
C THR A 348 0.76 -11.02 0.22
N GLN A 349 1.77 -11.45 -0.53
CA GLN A 349 3.19 -11.21 -0.24
C GLN A 349 3.55 -9.72 -0.10
N LEU A 350 2.80 -8.83 -0.75
CA LEU A 350 3.00 -7.37 -0.62
C LEU A 350 2.38 -6.78 0.65
N LEU A 351 1.69 -7.59 1.46
CA LEU A 351 0.96 -7.19 2.67
C LEU A 351 1.69 -7.61 3.95
N SER A 352 2.81 -8.30 3.85
CA SER A 352 3.54 -8.92 4.96
C SER A 352 3.91 -7.96 6.09
N TYR A 353 4.20 -6.70 5.78
CA TYR A 353 4.65 -5.72 6.76
C TYR A 353 3.54 -5.00 7.55
N LYS A 354 2.26 -5.41 7.39
CA LYS A 354 1.11 -4.72 8.00
C LYS A 354 0.59 -5.46 9.23
N LYS A 355 1.14 -5.17 10.41
CA LYS A 355 0.82 -5.87 11.67
C LYS A 355 -0.67 -5.87 12.02
N ASN A 356 -1.38 -4.77 11.81
CA ASN A 356 -2.77 -4.60 12.23
C ASN A 356 -3.79 -4.86 11.11
N LEU A 357 -3.33 -5.26 9.91
CA LEU A 357 -4.21 -5.47 8.77
C LEU A 357 -5.20 -6.61 9.00
N LYS A 358 -6.47 -6.34 8.70
CA LYS A 358 -7.57 -7.31 8.73
C LYS A 358 -8.43 -7.17 7.47
N PHE A 359 -8.99 -8.29 7.05
CA PHE A 359 -9.93 -8.36 5.94
C PHE A 359 -11.35 -8.56 6.44
N TYR A 360 -12.31 -7.90 5.79
CA TYR A 360 -13.73 -7.99 6.07
C TYR A 360 -14.50 -8.16 4.76
N GLY A 361 -15.58 -8.93 4.78
CA GLY A 361 -16.38 -9.19 3.59
C GLY A 361 -17.30 -10.39 3.76
N PRO A 362 -17.63 -11.09 2.67
CA PRO A 362 -18.47 -12.28 2.74
C PRO A 362 -17.90 -13.33 3.70
N ASP A 363 -18.75 -13.92 4.52
CA ASP A 363 -18.38 -14.94 5.49
C ASP A 363 -17.77 -16.17 4.80
N TYR A 364 -16.79 -16.78 5.49
CA TYR A 364 -16.17 -18.01 5.05
C TYR A 364 -17.18 -19.13 4.84
N SER A 365 -17.08 -19.79 3.68
CA SER A 365 -17.78 -21.03 3.35
C SER A 365 -16.91 -21.88 2.42
N PRO A 366 -16.69 -23.17 2.72
CA PRO A 366 -15.79 -24.03 1.92
C PRO A 366 -16.26 -24.27 0.48
N THR A 367 -17.53 -24.00 0.16
CA THR A 367 -18.11 -24.17 -1.18
C THR A 367 -18.32 -22.86 -1.93
N ARG A 368 -17.95 -21.73 -1.33
CA ARG A 368 -18.12 -20.41 -1.96
C ARG A 368 -17.02 -20.16 -2.96
N LYS A 369 -17.38 -19.53 -4.09
CA LYS A 369 -16.44 -18.94 -5.05
C LYS A 369 -16.03 -17.54 -4.65
N GLY A 370 -14.75 -17.19 -4.91
CA GLY A 370 -14.20 -15.86 -4.68
C GLY A 370 -13.61 -15.64 -3.29
N TYR A 371 -13.39 -14.38 -2.93
CA TYR A 371 -12.83 -14.01 -1.64
C TYR A 371 -13.85 -14.11 -0.51
N MET A 372 -13.37 -14.56 0.64
CA MET A 372 -14.13 -14.74 1.86
C MET A 372 -13.27 -14.32 3.05
N THR A 373 -13.92 -14.00 4.15
CA THR A 373 -13.21 -13.59 5.37
C THR A 373 -13.72 -14.34 6.60
N LYS A 374 -12.83 -14.53 7.56
CA LYS A 374 -13.18 -15.01 8.90
C LYS A 374 -12.14 -14.51 9.90
N ASP A 375 -12.58 -13.87 10.97
CA ASP A 375 -11.73 -13.36 12.05
C ASP A 375 -10.59 -12.43 11.54
N GLY A 376 -10.85 -11.70 10.46
CA GLY A 376 -9.88 -10.81 9.81
C GLY A 376 -8.91 -11.51 8.86
N ALA A 377 -8.95 -12.83 8.74
CA ALA A 377 -8.19 -13.58 7.75
C ALA A 377 -8.88 -13.57 6.37
N LEU A 378 -8.08 -13.75 5.32
CA LEU A 378 -8.55 -13.77 3.94
C LEU A 378 -8.43 -15.17 3.35
N PHE A 379 -9.49 -15.58 2.66
CA PHE A 379 -9.58 -16.85 1.93
C PHE A 379 -10.00 -16.62 0.48
N TYR A 380 -9.63 -17.54 -0.38
CA TYR A 380 -10.12 -17.62 -1.76
C TYR A 380 -10.63 -19.02 -2.06
N GLY A 381 -11.85 -19.12 -2.58
CA GLY A 381 -12.46 -20.37 -3.02
C GLY A 381 -12.65 -20.41 -4.53
N ASP A 382 -12.44 -21.57 -5.14
CA ASP A 382 -12.78 -21.84 -6.55
C ASP A 382 -14.15 -22.51 -6.72
N GLY A 383 -14.85 -22.78 -5.60
CA GLY A 383 -16.12 -23.50 -5.52
C GLY A 383 -15.96 -24.97 -5.17
N THR A 384 -14.74 -25.50 -5.17
CA THR A 384 -14.39 -26.89 -4.82
C THR A 384 -13.34 -26.95 -3.73
N THR A 385 -12.36 -26.06 -3.77
CA THR A 385 -11.27 -25.95 -2.80
C THR A 385 -11.17 -24.54 -2.25
N THR A 386 -10.73 -24.43 -1.01
CA THR A 386 -10.50 -23.14 -0.36
C THR A 386 -9.06 -23.00 0.07
N THR A 387 -8.47 -21.86 -0.28
CA THR A 387 -7.09 -21.48 0.02
C THR A 387 -7.08 -20.33 1.03
N LEU A 388 -6.34 -20.46 2.11
CA LEU A 388 -6.03 -19.37 3.03
C LEU A 388 -4.99 -18.46 2.39
N GLN A 389 -5.30 -17.18 2.24
CA GLN A 389 -4.47 -16.19 1.56
C GLN A 389 -3.68 -15.31 2.54
N PHE A 390 -4.24 -15.03 3.70
CA PHE A 390 -3.66 -14.12 4.66
C PHE A 390 -4.21 -14.37 6.08
N VAL A 391 -3.32 -14.29 7.07
CA VAL A 391 -3.67 -14.31 8.51
C VAL A 391 -3.26 -12.98 9.15
N PRO A 392 -4.11 -12.36 9.99
CA PRO A 392 -3.73 -11.14 10.71
C PRO A 392 -2.47 -11.34 11.57
N ARG A 393 -1.49 -10.45 11.43
CA ARG A 393 -0.15 -10.59 12.03
C ARG A 393 -0.12 -10.38 13.54
N SER A 394 -1.19 -9.80 14.10
CA SER A 394 -1.32 -9.54 15.55
C SER A 394 -1.95 -10.68 16.35
N LEU A 395 -2.25 -11.81 15.72
CA LEU A 395 -2.88 -12.94 16.40
C LEU A 395 -1.83 -13.79 17.13
N GLU A 396 -2.11 -14.14 18.38
CA GLU A 396 -1.32 -15.11 19.16
C GLU A 396 -1.77 -16.56 18.90
N THR A 397 -3.03 -16.73 18.52
CA THR A 397 -3.62 -18.03 18.20
C THR A 397 -4.49 -17.91 16.97
N TYR A 398 -4.37 -18.84 16.04
CA TYR A 398 -5.22 -18.90 14.87
C TYR A 398 -5.79 -20.30 14.66
N THR A 399 -7.08 -20.38 14.35
CA THR A 399 -7.76 -21.65 14.01
C THR A 399 -8.18 -21.61 12.55
N VAL A 400 -7.62 -22.51 11.76
CA VAL A 400 -7.99 -22.69 10.36
C VAL A 400 -9.40 -23.28 10.29
N PRO A 401 -10.33 -22.68 9.56
CA PRO A 401 -11.69 -23.19 9.47
C PRO A 401 -11.76 -24.50 8.69
N GLU A 402 -12.72 -25.33 9.05
CA GLU A 402 -12.98 -26.61 8.38
C GLU A 402 -13.25 -26.40 6.87
N GLY A 403 -12.67 -27.27 6.03
CA GLY A 403 -12.78 -27.18 4.58
C GLY A 403 -11.76 -26.27 3.89
N CYS A 404 -10.88 -25.59 4.65
CA CYS A 404 -9.71 -24.94 4.07
C CYS A 404 -8.63 -26.01 3.84
N VAL A 405 -8.24 -26.23 2.58
CA VAL A 405 -7.33 -27.34 2.20
C VAL A 405 -5.99 -26.87 1.64
N ARG A 406 -5.81 -25.57 1.47
CA ARG A 406 -4.56 -24.98 0.93
C ARG A 406 -4.18 -23.70 1.66
N PHE A 407 -2.89 -23.40 1.65
CA PHE A 407 -2.34 -22.12 2.08
C PHE A 407 -1.59 -21.47 0.91
N GLU A 408 -1.81 -20.17 0.70
CA GLU A 408 -1.03 -19.40 -0.25
C GLU A 408 0.37 -19.15 0.32
N THR A 409 1.39 -19.13 -0.55
CA THR A 409 2.74 -18.75 -0.17
C THR A 409 2.73 -17.38 0.49
N GLY A 410 3.27 -17.28 1.70
CA GLY A 410 3.28 -16.03 2.48
C GLY A 410 2.01 -15.75 3.30
N ALA A 411 1.02 -16.65 3.33
CA ALA A 411 -0.19 -16.45 4.14
C ALA A 411 0.09 -16.15 5.62
N PHE A 412 1.19 -16.68 6.14
CA PHE A 412 1.66 -16.50 7.53
C PHE A 412 2.94 -15.68 7.64
N ASP A 413 3.41 -15.04 6.58
CA ASP A 413 4.61 -14.20 6.63
C ASP A 413 4.46 -13.13 7.71
N ASP A 414 5.53 -12.91 8.49
CA ASP A 414 5.59 -11.96 9.61
C ASP A 414 4.53 -12.15 10.72
N CYS A 415 3.91 -13.33 10.84
CA CYS A 415 3.08 -13.70 11.98
C CYS A 415 3.94 -13.98 13.24
N THR A 416 4.77 -13.04 13.64
CA THR A 416 5.74 -13.20 14.74
C THR A 416 5.10 -13.37 16.11
N ASP A 417 3.87 -12.90 16.28
CA ASP A 417 3.13 -13.04 17.55
C ASP A 417 2.35 -14.38 17.62
N LEU A 418 2.20 -15.08 16.50
CA LEU A 418 1.45 -16.34 16.44
C LEU A 418 2.21 -17.46 17.17
N ARG A 419 1.63 -18.00 18.21
CA ARG A 419 2.19 -19.07 19.07
C ARG A 419 1.49 -20.42 18.86
N VAL A 420 0.19 -20.38 18.59
CA VAL A 420 -0.62 -21.60 18.44
C VAL A 420 -1.36 -21.55 17.11
N LEU A 421 -1.13 -22.56 16.29
CA LEU A 421 -1.86 -22.79 15.04
C LEU A 421 -2.73 -24.04 15.17
N ASN A 422 -4.04 -23.85 15.23
CA ASN A 422 -4.99 -24.96 15.26
C ASN A 422 -5.45 -25.26 13.84
N LEU A 423 -5.05 -26.41 13.32
CA LEU A 423 -5.40 -26.90 11.99
C LEU A 423 -6.65 -27.79 11.99
N GLY A 424 -7.14 -28.20 13.19
CA GLY A 424 -8.31 -29.06 13.30
C GLY A 424 -8.16 -30.38 12.52
N ASN A 425 -9.25 -30.79 11.86
CA ASN A 425 -9.30 -31.99 11.04
C ASN A 425 -9.01 -31.74 9.55
N VAL A 426 -8.31 -30.67 9.23
CA VAL A 426 -8.03 -30.30 7.83
C VAL A 426 -7.09 -31.32 7.20
N ASP A 427 -7.46 -31.78 6.02
CA ASP A 427 -6.66 -32.67 5.19
C ASP A 427 -6.13 -31.85 4.01
N PHE A 428 -4.88 -31.44 4.09
CA PHE A 428 -4.27 -30.60 3.08
C PHE A 428 -3.90 -31.41 1.84
N ASP A 429 -4.27 -30.92 0.66
CA ASP A 429 -3.90 -31.51 -0.64
C ASP A 429 -2.40 -31.43 -0.91
N GLU A 430 -1.77 -30.37 -0.40
CA GLU A 430 -0.34 -30.10 -0.52
C GLU A 430 0.28 -29.75 0.83
N PRO A 431 1.61 -29.77 0.95
CA PRO A 431 2.30 -29.38 2.17
C PRO A 431 1.87 -27.98 2.63
N PHE A 432 1.22 -27.90 3.78
CA PHE A 432 0.67 -26.62 4.30
C PHE A 432 1.73 -25.60 4.75
N TRP A 433 2.98 -26.02 4.86
CA TRP A 433 4.10 -25.16 5.27
C TRP A 433 4.61 -24.22 4.19
N PHE A 434 4.17 -24.33 2.95
CA PHE A 434 4.50 -23.32 1.91
C PHE A 434 4.04 -21.91 2.26
N GLY A 435 3.07 -21.76 3.16
CA GLY A 435 2.64 -20.47 3.68
C GLY A 435 3.55 -19.87 4.77
N PHE A 436 4.63 -20.57 5.16
CA PHE A 436 5.44 -20.19 6.32
C PHE A 436 6.91 -20.06 5.95
N ASN A 437 7.47 -18.87 6.02
CA ASN A 437 8.91 -18.68 5.88
C ASN A 437 9.67 -19.00 7.19
N TYR A 438 9.03 -18.78 8.36
CA TYR A 438 9.59 -19.07 9.69
C TYR A 438 8.48 -19.58 10.60
N PHE A 439 8.63 -20.78 11.13
CA PHE A 439 7.58 -21.43 11.90
C PHE A 439 8.06 -21.91 13.25
N ASP A 440 7.66 -21.22 14.30
CA ASP A 440 7.93 -21.58 15.69
C ASP A 440 6.67 -21.89 16.51
N GLN A 441 5.52 -22.04 15.83
CA GLN A 441 4.25 -22.19 16.49
C GLN A 441 3.99 -23.62 16.95
N THR A 442 3.28 -23.77 18.05
CA THR A 442 2.67 -25.04 18.44
C THR A 442 1.51 -25.35 17.48
N VAL A 443 1.60 -26.50 16.82
CA VAL A 443 0.53 -26.98 15.91
C VAL A 443 -0.42 -27.89 16.67
N VAL A 444 -1.73 -27.63 16.56
CA VAL A 444 -2.80 -28.46 17.13
C VAL A 444 -3.59 -29.07 15.97
N LEU A 445 -3.73 -30.38 15.99
CA LEU A 445 -4.44 -31.17 14.98
C LEU A 445 -5.59 -31.95 15.61
N GLY A 446 -6.67 -32.14 14.85
CA GLY A 446 -7.81 -32.97 15.27
C GLY A 446 -7.57 -34.47 15.02
N ASP A 447 -8.33 -35.31 15.70
CA ASP A 447 -8.17 -36.78 15.69
C ASP A 447 -8.37 -37.44 14.31
N ARG A 448 -9.02 -36.77 13.37
CA ARG A 448 -9.29 -37.29 12.02
C ARG A 448 -8.28 -36.81 10.97
N SER A 449 -7.35 -35.92 11.34
CA SER A 449 -6.34 -35.49 10.41
C SER A 449 -5.38 -36.63 10.04
N ARG A 450 -4.91 -36.64 8.80
CA ARG A 450 -3.78 -37.50 8.40
C ARG A 450 -2.46 -37.01 9.02
N TYR A 451 -2.39 -35.74 9.39
CA TYR A 451 -1.29 -35.20 10.14
C TYR A 451 -1.47 -35.42 11.62
N TYR A 452 -0.38 -35.55 12.35
CA TYR A 452 -0.38 -35.60 13.80
C TYR A 452 0.87 -34.97 14.37
N VAL A 453 0.80 -34.56 15.62
CA VAL A 453 1.92 -33.97 16.34
C VAL A 453 2.41 -34.94 17.40
N GLU A 454 3.70 -35.21 17.38
CA GLU A 454 4.38 -35.94 18.42
C GLU A 454 5.57 -35.13 18.94
N SER A 455 5.55 -34.74 20.20
CA SER A 455 6.59 -33.90 20.80
C SER A 455 6.88 -32.63 20.00
N ASP A 456 5.86 -31.90 19.57
CA ASP A 456 5.88 -30.69 18.73
C ASP A 456 6.33 -30.88 17.28
N VAL A 457 6.75 -32.06 16.90
CA VAL A 457 7.10 -32.39 15.51
C VAL A 457 5.84 -32.82 14.75
N VAL A 458 5.67 -32.30 13.56
CA VAL A 458 4.53 -32.63 12.70
C VAL A 458 4.90 -33.78 11.79
N TYR A 459 4.09 -34.82 11.82
CA TYR A 459 4.18 -36.01 10.99
C TYR A 459 2.91 -36.20 10.15
N ARG A 460 3.02 -37.00 9.08
CA ARG A 460 1.90 -37.35 8.20
C ARG A 460 1.88 -38.86 7.95
N LYS A 461 0.68 -39.44 7.87
CA LYS A 461 0.49 -40.75 7.31
C LYS A 461 0.40 -40.64 5.78
N SER A 462 1.20 -41.42 5.05
CA SER A 462 1.17 -41.41 3.59
C SER A 462 -0.22 -41.81 3.07
N ALA A 463 -0.67 -41.21 1.98
CA ALA A 463 -1.94 -41.53 1.36
C ALA A 463 -1.95 -42.96 0.75
N ASP A 464 -0.81 -43.36 0.18
CA ASP A 464 -0.66 -44.63 -0.55
C ASP A 464 -0.26 -45.78 0.34
N LEU A 465 0.46 -45.49 1.42
CA LEU A 465 0.96 -46.47 2.39
C LEU A 465 0.63 -45.99 3.81
N LEU A 466 -0.57 -46.28 4.31
CA LEU A 466 -1.02 -45.82 5.63
C LEU A 466 -0.09 -46.19 6.81
N SER A 467 0.82 -47.16 6.61
CA SER A 467 1.86 -47.54 7.56
C SER A 467 3.12 -46.67 7.48
N LEU A 468 3.29 -45.88 6.40
CA LEU A 468 4.44 -45.01 6.22
C LEU A 468 4.18 -43.68 6.92
N ILE A 469 5.03 -43.37 7.89
CA ILE A 469 4.98 -42.14 8.65
C ILE A 469 6.11 -41.26 8.12
N GLU A 470 5.71 -40.11 7.58
CA GLU A 470 6.65 -39.13 6.99
C GLU A 470 6.80 -37.95 7.93
N LEU A 471 8.05 -37.49 8.14
CA LEU A 471 8.32 -36.26 8.83
C LEU A 471 7.90 -35.09 7.93
N VAL A 472 7.10 -34.20 8.46
CA VAL A 472 6.63 -33.02 7.75
C VAL A 472 7.37 -31.78 8.22
N ARG A 473 7.51 -31.60 9.55
CA ARG A 473 8.11 -30.39 10.10
C ARG A 473 8.68 -30.61 11.49
N TYR A 474 9.85 -30.02 11.70
CA TYR A 474 10.50 -29.90 12.99
C TYR A 474 10.55 -28.40 13.39
N PRO A 475 9.92 -27.98 14.49
CA PRO A 475 9.88 -26.56 14.86
C PRO A 475 11.23 -26.05 15.35
N SER A 476 11.56 -24.80 14.98
CA SER A 476 12.86 -24.18 15.31
C SER A 476 13.05 -23.94 16.80
N HIS A 477 11.97 -23.77 17.58
CA HIS A 477 12.04 -23.56 19.02
C HIS A 477 12.38 -24.84 19.81
N LYS A 478 12.32 -26.02 19.17
CA LYS A 478 12.66 -27.28 19.78
C LYS A 478 14.14 -27.55 19.60
N GLU A 479 14.90 -27.50 20.68
CA GLU A 479 16.32 -27.85 20.65
C GLU A 479 16.52 -29.30 20.21
N VAL A 480 17.25 -29.51 19.14
CA VAL A 480 17.70 -30.84 18.68
C VAL A 480 19.01 -31.26 19.31
N GLY A 481 19.69 -30.31 20.00
CA GLY A 481 21.06 -30.50 20.49
C GLY A 481 22.09 -30.47 19.37
N SER A 482 23.31 -30.93 19.67
CA SER A 482 24.39 -30.97 18.68
C SER A 482 24.28 -32.14 17.69
N GLU A 483 23.43 -33.13 17.99
CA GLU A 483 23.25 -34.35 17.20
C GLU A 483 21.76 -34.67 17.02
N TYR A 484 21.39 -35.06 15.81
CA TYR A 484 20.03 -35.47 15.50
C TYR A 484 20.03 -36.73 14.62
N ARG A 485 19.13 -37.68 14.92
CA ARG A 485 18.91 -38.85 14.08
C ARG A 485 17.61 -38.72 13.30
N VAL A 486 17.73 -38.75 11.99
CA VAL A 486 16.63 -38.80 11.05
C VAL A 486 16.24 -40.27 10.88
N ASP A 487 15.16 -40.66 11.49
CA ASP A 487 14.71 -42.06 11.56
C ASP A 487 13.39 -42.32 10.81
N ARG A 488 12.89 -41.34 10.11
CA ARG A 488 11.65 -41.47 9.32
C ARG A 488 11.82 -40.75 7.96
N PRO A 489 11.24 -41.30 6.89
CA PRO A 489 11.26 -40.65 5.59
C PRO A 489 10.59 -39.26 5.65
N PHE A 490 10.98 -38.40 4.72
CA PHE A 490 10.46 -37.06 4.63
C PHE A 490 9.31 -36.98 3.64
N TYR A 491 8.30 -36.24 4.01
CA TYR A 491 7.34 -35.78 3.03
C TYR A 491 8.02 -34.79 2.09
N LYS A 492 7.59 -34.76 0.83
CA LYS A 492 8.09 -33.77 -0.16
C LYS A 492 8.07 -32.36 0.47
N ASP A 493 9.20 -31.68 0.40
CA ASP A 493 9.39 -30.35 0.96
C ASP A 493 9.32 -30.26 2.50
N ALA A 494 9.65 -31.35 3.19
CA ALA A 494 9.77 -31.34 4.64
C ALA A 494 10.88 -30.39 5.11
N TYR A 495 10.69 -29.82 6.29
CA TYR A 495 11.57 -28.78 6.83
C TYR A 495 11.94 -29.04 8.28
N LEU A 496 13.22 -29.10 8.59
CA LEU A 496 13.71 -29.33 9.95
C LEU A 496 13.81 -28.08 10.83
N GLY A 497 13.51 -26.90 10.31
CA GLY A 497 13.63 -25.65 11.06
C GLY A 497 15.06 -25.11 11.11
N LYS A 498 15.27 -24.02 11.86
CA LYS A 498 16.58 -23.39 12.09
C LYS A 498 17.23 -24.01 13.31
N HIS A 499 18.26 -24.81 13.10
CA HIS A 499 18.99 -25.47 14.18
C HIS A 499 20.49 -25.16 14.08
N PRO A 500 20.92 -23.94 14.47
CA PRO A 500 22.33 -23.55 14.40
C PRO A 500 23.21 -24.36 15.36
N GLU A 501 22.62 -24.98 16.40
CA GLU A 501 23.31 -25.86 17.34
C GLU A 501 23.67 -27.24 16.75
N LEU A 502 23.03 -27.63 15.62
CA LEU A 502 23.19 -28.94 15.02
C LEU A 502 24.56 -29.09 14.34
N MET A 503 25.39 -30.02 14.81
CA MET A 503 26.73 -30.27 14.32
C MET A 503 26.85 -31.64 13.62
N ARG A 504 26.03 -32.61 14.00
CA ARG A 504 26.01 -33.96 13.44
C ARG A 504 24.58 -34.42 13.17
N VAL A 505 24.39 -35.07 12.02
CA VAL A 505 23.13 -35.72 11.67
C VAL A 505 23.38 -37.15 11.29
N ARG A 506 22.53 -38.06 11.80
CA ARG A 506 22.52 -39.48 11.41
C ARG A 506 21.27 -39.72 10.56
N ILE A 507 21.46 -40.30 9.39
CA ILE A 507 20.41 -40.61 8.43
C ILE A 507 20.15 -42.13 8.41
N ALA A 508 18.93 -42.54 8.76
CA ALA A 508 18.55 -43.94 8.76
C ALA A 508 18.59 -44.57 7.35
N SER A 509 18.73 -45.91 7.30
CA SER A 509 18.98 -46.61 6.05
C SER A 509 17.82 -46.56 5.04
N ASP A 510 16.62 -46.29 5.49
CA ASP A 510 15.41 -46.21 4.67
C ASP A 510 15.15 -44.82 4.10
N ILE A 511 16.00 -43.83 4.44
CA ILE A 511 15.92 -42.47 3.90
C ILE A 511 16.63 -42.39 2.56
N THR A 512 15.88 -42.21 1.48
CA THR A 512 16.39 -42.22 0.11
C THR A 512 16.55 -40.82 -0.51
N ASP A 513 16.02 -39.77 0.11
CA ASP A 513 16.12 -38.38 -0.33
C ASP A 513 16.33 -37.47 0.88
N VAL A 514 17.29 -36.55 0.81
CA VAL A 514 17.62 -35.60 1.87
C VAL A 514 17.61 -34.15 1.36
N THR A 515 17.01 -33.92 0.20
CA THR A 515 16.90 -32.59 -0.41
C THR A 515 16.14 -31.62 0.51
N GLY A 516 16.71 -30.44 0.75
CA GLY A 516 16.04 -29.36 1.52
C GLY A 516 15.92 -29.64 3.02
N LEU A 517 16.53 -30.71 3.53
CA LEU A 517 16.33 -31.16 4.89
C LEU A 517 16.91 -30.21 5.96
N PHE A 518 18.01 -29.52 5.63
CA PHE A 518 18.80 -28.75 6.60
C PHE A 518 18.98 -27.27 6.19
N PRO A 519 17.95 -26.51 5.88
CA PRO A 519 18.05 -25.22 5.19
C PRO A 519 18.88 -24.15 5.94
N GLU A 520 19.12 -24.29 7.23
CA GLU A 520 19.90 -23.30 8.01
C GLU A 520 20.78 -23.95 9.08
N ALA A 521 21.17 -25.20 8.91
CA ALA A 521 22.10 -25.89 9.80
C ALA A 521 23.56 -25.45 9.49
N THR A 522 23.89 -24.18 9.74
CA THR A 522 25.17 -23.56 9.37
C THR A 522 26.39 -24.14 10.06
N ASN A 523 26.20 -24.83 11.19
CA ASN A 523 27.27 -25.49 11.97
C ASN A 523 27.35 -26.99 11.72
N LEU A 524 26.55 -27.54 10.80
CA LEU A 524 26.58 -28.96 10.47
C LEU A 524 27.96 -29.34 9.89
N LYS A 525 28.61 -30.33 10.50
CA LYS A 525 29.96 -30.80 10.16
C LYS A 525 29.99 -32.25 9.73
N VAL A 526 29.15 -33.08 10.30
CA VAL A 526 29.16 -34.52 10.09
C VAL A 526 27.77 -35.02 9.68
N ILE A 527 27.71 -35.71 8.55
CA ILE A 527 26.52 -36.47 8.17
C ILE A 527 26.89 -37.95 8.17
N GLU A 528 26.15 -38.72 8.96
CA GLU A 528 26.33 -40.15 9.09
C GLU A 528 25.20 -40.89 8.42
N PHE A 529 25.50 -41.77 7.49
CA PHE A 529 24.54 -42.59 6.77
C PHE A 529 24.54 -44.04 7.29
N GLU A 530 23.38 -44.53 7.60
CA GLU A 530 23.18 -45.96 7.93
C GLU A 530 22.93 -46.79 6.67
N SER A 531 22.70 -46.17 5.52
CA SER A 531 22.52 -46.82 4.22
C SER A 531 23.86 -47.15 3.53
N ASP A 532 23.94 -48.28 2.87
CA ASP A 532 25.05 -48.61 1.97
C ASP A 532 24.97 -47.91 0.61
N ARG A 533 23.88 -47.19 0.35
CA ARG A 533 23.62 -46.42 -0.86
C ARG A 533 23.44 -44.93 -0.55
N PRO A 534 23.99 -44.03 -1.39
CA PRO A 534 23.83 -42.62 -1.20
C PRO A 534 22.38 -42.18 -1.47
N PRO A 535 21.77 -41.37 -0.59
CA PRO A 535 20.47 -40.77 -0.86
C PRO A 535 20.54 -39.70 -1.95
N HIS A 536 19.40 -39.40 -2.54
CA HIS A 536 19.24 -38.31 -3.51
C HIS A 536 19.38 -36.96 -2.83
N VAL A 537 20.00 -36.01 -3.56
CA VAL A 537 20.06 -34.57 -3.19
C VAL A 537 19.90 -33.77 -4.47
N SER A 538 18.99 -32.80 -4.46
CA SER A 538 18.85 -31.85 -5.57
C SER A 538 20.06 -30.89 -5.63
N ASP A 539 20.50 -30.54 -6.83
CA ASP A 539 21.57 -29.53 -7.07
C ASP A 539 21.21 -28.13 -6.50
N ALA A 540 19.94 -27.88 -6.18
CA ALA A 540 19.45 -26.63 -5.60
C ALA A 540 19.59 -26.56 -4.07
N ASP A 541 20.01 -27.62 -3.38
CA ASP A 541 20.17 -27.62 -1.93
C ASP A 541 21.36 -26.76 -1.49
N ASN A 542 21.07 -25.55 -1.00
CA ASN A 542 22.09 -24.57 -0.63
C ASN A 542 22.89 -24.99 0.61
N THR A 543 22.27 -25.60 1.61
CA THR A 543 22.96 -25.92 2.88
C THR A 543 23.98 -27.04 2.72
N LEU A 544 23.58 -28.13 2.09
CA LEU A 544 24.50 -29.21 1.79
C LEU A 544 25.58 -28.78 0.80
N ARG A 545 25.28 -27.88 -0.12
CA ARG A 545 26.23 -27.28 -1.04
C ARG A 545 27.25 -26.41 -0.30
N GLU A 546 26.84 -25.58 0.64
CA GLU A 546 27.77 -24.80 1.48
C GLU A 546 28.66 -25.72 2.34
N MET A 547 28.09 -26.80 2.89
CA MET A 547 28.85 -27.81 3.60
C MET A 547 29.88 -28.48 2.70
N SER A 548 29.53 -28.80 1.44
CA SER A 548 30.45 -29.40 0.47
C SER A 548 31.66 -28.49 0.17
N VAL A 549 31.46 -27.18 0.09
CA VAL A 549 32.57 -26.20 -0.06
C VAL A 549 33.51 -26.24 1.13
N LYS A 550 33.00 -26.47 2.34
CA LYS A 550 33.75 -26.59 3.58
C LYS A 550 34.35 -28.00 3.76
N ALA A 551 34.03 -28.96 2.91
CA ALA A 551 34.45 -30.37 3.05
C ALA A 551 36.00 -30.55 3.00
N SER A 552 36.74 -29.58 2.48
CA SER A 552 38.21 -29.56 2.53
C SER A 552 38.79 -29.18 3.90
N PHE A 553 37.98 -28.63 4.81
CA PHE A 553 38.44 -28.23 6.14
C PHE A 553 38.37 -29.41 7.14
N PRO A 554 39.31 -29.47 8.11
CA PRO A 554 39.26 -30.49 9.15
C PRO A 554 37.95 -30.46 9.93
N GLY A 555 37.32 -31.62 10.10
CA GLY A 555 36.07 -31.78 10.86
C GLY A 555 34.79 -31.78 10.02
N TYR A 556 34.88 -31.55 8.70
CA TYR A 556 33.74 -31.67 7.77
C TYR A 556 33.87 -32.96 6.96
N PHE A 557 33.01 -33.96 7.18
CA PHE A 557 33.06 -35.25 6.48
C PHE A 557 31.69 -35.97 6.53
N ILE A 558 31.53 -36.93 5.67
CA ILE A 558 30.45 -37.91 5.76
C ILE A 558 30.94 -39.24 6.29
N MET A 559 30.15 -39.91 7.08
CA MET A 559 30.39 -41.25 7.60
C MET A 559 29.43 -42.24 6.92
N VAL A 560 29.97 -43.34 6.44
CA VAL A 560 29.21 -44.35 5.71
C VAL A 560 29.55 -45.76 6.19
N PRO A 561 28.69 -46.78 6.05
CA PRO A 561 28.98 -48.13 6.44
C PRO A 561 30.24 -48.67 5.71
N LYS A 562 30.96 -49.55 6.34
CA LYS A 562 32.16 -50.21 5.78
C LYS A 562 31.85 -50.92 4.46
N GLY A 563 32.64 -50.61 3.45
CA GLY A 563 32.48 -51.16 2.11
C GLY A 563 31.52 -50.35 1.22
N SER A 564 30.85 -49.33 1.76
CA SER A 564 29.91 -48.50 0.99
C SER A 564 30.55 -47.23 0.41
N GLY A 565 31.76 -46.87 0.85
CA GLY A 565 32.44 -45.64 0.43
C GLY A 565 32.57 -45.47 -1.08
N ALA A 566 32.79 -46.58 -1.81
CA ALA A 566 32.86 -46.56 -3.27
C ALA A 566 31.56 -46.10 -3.94
N TYR A 567 30.38 -46.42 -3.38
CA TYR A 567 29.09 -45.99 -3.92
C TYR A 567 28.87 -44.50 -3.70
N TYR A 568 29.21 -43.98 -2.52
CA TYR A 568 29.14 -42.56 -2.22
C TYR A 568 30.13 -41.76 -3.06
N TYR A 569 31.35 -42.27 -3.27
CA TYR A 569 32.34 -41.62 -4.14
C TYR A 569 31.92 -41.63 -5.62
N ALA A 570 31.20 -42.65 -6.08
CA ALA A 570 30.66 -42.69 -7.44
C ALA A 570 29.54 -41.65 -7.68
N ASN A 571 28.89 -41.17 -6.63
CA ASN A 571 27.84 -40.17 -6.74
C ASN A 571 28.42 -38.76 -6.93
N PRO A 572 28.03 -37.98 -7.97
CA PRO A 572 28.59 -36.67 -8.28
C PRO A 572 28.48 -35.66 -7.14
N PHE A 573 27.45 -35.70 -6.34
CA PHE A 573 27.26 -34.81 -5.20
C PHE A 573 28.09 -35.24 -3.99
N TRP A 574 27.95 -36.50 -3.53
CA TRP A 574 28.57 -36.97 -2.30
C TRP A 574 30.10 -37.12 -2.39
N ARG A 575 30.68 -37.35 -3.58
CA ARG A 575 32.16 -37.39 -3.78
C ARG A 575 32.87 -36.07 -3.43
N GLN A 576 32.15 -34.98 -3.24
CA GLN A 576 32.72 -33.69 -2.84
C GLN A 576 33.11 -33.65 -1.37
N PHE A 577 32.61 -34.59 -0.57
CA PHE A 577 32.92 -34.72 0.86
C PHE A 577 34.07 -35.65 1.12
N GLN A 578 34.76 -35.46 2.27
CA GLN A 578 35.61 -36.50 2.82
C GLN A 578 34.76 -37.66 3.27
N ILE A 579 34.98 -38.85 2.75
CA ILE A 579 34.23 -40.07 3.08
C ILE A 579 35.04 -40.87 4.08
N LYS A 580 34.40 -41.20 5.23
CA LYS A 580 34.97 -42.08 6.26
C LYS A 580 34.04 -43.28 6.43
N GLU A 581 34.63 -44.47 6.41
CA GLU A 581 33.88 -45.71 6.65
C GLU A 581 33.97 -46.09 8.13
N TYR A 582 32.85 -46.65 8.66
CA TYR A 582 32.78 -47.20 10.01
C TYR A 582 32.33 -48.68 10.00
N ASP A 583 32.89 -49.50 10.90
CA ASP A 583 32.66 -50.95 10.91
C ASP A 583 31.32 -51.36 11.49
N SER A 584 30.77 -50.60 12.47
CA SER A 584 29.42 -50.77 13.03
C SER A 584 28.94 -49.50 13.68
N VAL A 585 27.65 -49.36 13.92
CA VAL A 585 27.06 -48.23 14.65
C VAL A 585 27.64 -48.10 16.08
N ALA A 586 28.20 -49.20 16.63
CA ALA A 586 28.86 -49.22 17.93
C ALA A 586 30.29 -48.64 17.92
N ASP A 587 30.92 -48.54 16.72
CA ASP A 587 32.29 -48.02 16.58
C ASP A 587 32.36 -46.49 16.43
N ILE A 588 31.22 -45.83 16.44
CA ILE A 588 31.14 -44.37 16.37
C ILE A 588 31.46 -43.85 17.78
N PRO A 589 32.47 -42.99 17.94
CA PRO A 589 32.71 -42.36 19.24
C PRO A 589 31.44 -41.64 19.68
N SER A 590 30.72 -42.20 20.64
CA SER A 590 29.54 -41.57 21.21
C SER A 590 29.99 -40.41 22.09
N ASP A 591 30.08 -39.21 21.51
CA ASP A 591 29.99 -37.97 22.30
C ASP A 591 28.54 -37.74 22.78
N SER A 592 27.70 -38.78 22.66
CA SER A 592 26.25 -38.75 22.88
C SER A 592 25.86 -39.34 24.22
N LEU A 593 26.52 -38.92 25.28
CA LEU A 593 25.92 -39.07 26.60
C LEU A 593 24.76 -38.09 26.72
N ARG A 594 23.57 -38.61 26.52
CA ARG A 594 22.32 -37.85 26.78
C ARG A 594 21.93 -38.03 28.23
N VAL A 595 21.71 -36.92 28.90
CA VAL A 595 21.23 -36.91 30.28
C VAL A 595 19.80 -36.39 30.28
N ASP A 596 18.85 -37.26 30.57
CA ASP A 596 17.44 -36.92 30.70
C ASP A 596 17.08 -36.73 32.19
N ILE A 597 16.21 -35.77 32.47
CA ILE A 597 15.69 -35.48 33.81
C ILE A 597 14.17 -35.60 33.81
N ASN A 598 13.64 -36.46 34.65
CA ASN A 598 12.20 -36.57 34.92
C ASN A 598 11.96 -36.36 36.40
N GLY A 599 11.51 -35.16 36.80
CA GLY A 599 11.44 -34.77 38.20
C GLY A 599 12.85 -34.79 38.83
N ARG A 600 13.09 -35.68 39.80
CA ARG A 600 14.40 -35.90 40.44
C ARG A 600 15.13 -37.15 39.89
N GLU A 601 14.58 -37.83 38.93
CA GLU A 601 15.21 -38.99 38.30
C GLU A 601 16.10 -38.51 37.15
N LEU A 602 17.39 -38.80 37.23
CA LEU A 602 18.41 -38.51 36.23
C LEU A 602 18.73 -39.84 35.52
N SER A 603 18.55 -39.86 34.21
CA SER A 603 18.89 -40.98 33.35
C SER A 603 19.95 -40.62 32.34
N VAL A 604 20.97 -41.41 32.21
CA VAL A 604 22.02 -41.27 31.21
C VAL A 604 21.84 -42.33 30.14
N VAL A 605 21.46 -41.87 28.94
CA VAL A 605 21.30 -42.74 27.77
C VAL A 605 22.63 -42.80 27.03
N GLY A 606 23.07 -43.99 26.67
CA GLY A 606 24.33 -44.19 25.95
C GLY A 606 25.53 -44.57 26.83
N LEU A 607 25.31 -44.94 28.10
CA LEU A 607 26.34 -45.49 28.97
C LEU A 607 26.77 -46.84 28.40
N ALA A 608 28.04 -46.96 27.98
CA ALA A 608 28.57 -48.27 27.53
C ALA A 608 28.71 -49.22 28.70
N GLY A 609 28.57 -50.52 28.45
CA GLY A 609 28.64 -51.53 29.50
C GLY A 609 29.98 -51.48 30.24
N GLY A 610 29.92 -51.11 31.51
CA GLY A 610 31.09 -50.94 32.38
C GLY A 610 31.60 -49.51 32.62
N GLU A 611 31.07 -48.55 31.94
CA GLU A 611 31.34 -47.12 32.22
C GLU A 611 30.69 -46.69 33.55
N ARG A 612 31.36 -45.83 34.28
CA ARG A 612 30.85 -45.29 35.53
C ARG A 612 30.46 -43.82 35.39
N MET A 613 29.30 -43.50 35.89
CA MET A 613 28.76 -42.14 35.98
C MET A 613 29.11 -41.56 37.37
N GLU A 614 29.56 -40.35 37.42
CA GLU A 614 29.69 -39.53 38.61
C GLU A 614 28.75 -38.33 38.50
N VAL A 615 27.91 -38.08 39.53
CA VAL A 615 27.05 -36.92 39.63
C VAL A 615 27.47 -36.07 40.80
N VAL A 616 27.76 -34.78 40.55
CA VAL A 616 28.24 -33.83 41.54
C VAL A 616 27.27 -32.68 41.66
N ASN A 617 26.94 -32.25 42.88
CA ASN A 617 26.08 -31.08 43.11
C ASN A 617 26.84 -29.76 42.93
N ALA A 618 26.13 -28.63 43.00
CA ALA A 618 26.70 -27.28 42.82
C ALA A 618 27.78 -26.91 43.85
N SER A 619 27.84 -27.60 45.01
CA SER A 619 28.86 -27.41 46.02
C SER A 619 30.09 -28.30 45.83
N GLY A 620 30.15 -29.08 44.75
CA GLY A 620 31.26 -29.97 44.42
C GLY A 620 31.21 -31.32 45.13
N GLN A 621 30.10 -31.66 45.76
CA GLN A 621 29.90 -32.92 46.47
C GLN A 621 29.41 -34.01 45.53
N THR A 622 30.04 -35.16 45.47
CA THR A 622 29.57 -36.33 44.73
C THR A 622 28.32 -36.89 45.38
N VAL A 623 27.19 -36.86 44.65
CA VAL A 623 25.90 -37.41 45.09
C VAL A 623 25.63 -38.82 44.56
N TYR A 624 26.35 -39.20 43.52
CA TYR A 624 26.34 -40.56 42.97
C TYR A 624 27.65 -40.86 42.23
N ALA A 625 28.12 -42.09 42.38
CA ALA A 625 29.21 -42.65 41.58
C ALA A 625 29.01 -44.13 41.40
N GLY A 626 28.62 -44.57 40.20
CA GLY A 626 28.26 -45.96 39.92
C GLY A 626 28.12 -46.22 38.44
N ALA A 627 27.71 -47.47 38.09
CA ALA A 627 27.49 -47.89 36.70
C ALA A 627 25.99 -47.97 36.32
N GLU A 628 25.09 -47.54 37.18
CA GLU A 628 23.68 -47.51 36.86
C GLU A 628 23.39 -46.29 35.97
N SER A 629 22.63 -46.53 34.90
CA SER A 629 22.25 -45.49 33.95
C SER A 629 21.16 -44.52 34.46
N THR A 630 20.54 -44.83 35.60
CA THR A 630 19.48 -43.98 36.18
C THR A 630 19.72 -43.82 37.69
N VAL A 631 19.58 -42.62 38.21
CA VAL A 631 19.77 -42.28 39.62
C VAL A 631 18.75 -41.24 40.08
N THR A 632 18.23 -41.41 41.30
CA THR A 632 17.34 -40.43 41.93
C THR A 632 18.18 -39.38 42.67
N LEU A 633 18.07 -38.11 42.28
CA LEU A 633 18.80 -37.02 42.93
C LEU A 633 18.15 -36.59 44.24
N PRO A 634 18.97 -36.17 45.23
CA PRO A 634 18.45 -35.90 46.57
C PRO A 634 17.60 -34.62 46.66
N SER A 635 17.80 -33.63 45.78
CA SER A 635 17.06 -32.37 45.82
C SER A 635 17.00 -31.74 44.41
N SER A 636 16.14 -30.75 44.26
CA SER A 636 16.22 -29.81 43.13
C SER A 636 17.52 -29.00 43.19
N GLY A 637 18.09 -28.63 42.05
CA GLY A 637 19.34 -27.89 42.00
C GLY A 637 20.12 -28.11 40.72
N VAL A 638 21.34 -27.60 40.70
CA VAL A 638 22.28 -27.77 39.59
C VAL A 638 23.22 -28.94 39.89
N TYR A 639 23.35 -29.84 38.93
CA TYR A 639 24.27 -30.99 39.00
C TYR A 639 25.18 -31.03 37.79
N ILE A 640 26.34 -31.65 37.98
CA ILE A 640 27.30 -31.94 36.93
C ILE A 640 27.39 -33.47 36.83
N VAL A 641 27.11 -34.01 35.68
CA VAL A 641 27.20 -35.44 35.33
C VAL A 641 28.47 -35.66 34.57
N ARG A 642 29.31 -36.59 35.04
CA ARG A 642 30.57 -36.99 34.39
C ARG A 642 30.50 -38.46 34.02
N VAL A 643 30.87 -38.78 32.75
CA VAL A 643 31.06 -40.14 32.29
C VAL A 643 32.34 -40.15 31.45
N GLY A 644 33.36 -40.79 31.93
CA GLY A 644 34.67 -40.71 31.29
C GLY A 644 35.18 -39.27 31.15
N ALA A 645 35.50 -38.84 29.96
CA ALA A 645 35.89 -37.45 29.63
C ALA A 645 34.73 -36.50 29.39
N THR A 646 33.49 -37.00 29.30
CA THR A 646 32.29 -36.20 29.01
C THR A 646 31.70 -35.61 30.28
N VAL A 647 31.42 -34.30 30.25
CA VAL A 647 30.83 -33.56 31.38
C VAL A 647 29.55 -32.84 30.89
N ARG A 648 28.47 -32.99 31.64
CA ARG A 648 27.19 -32.31 31.35
C ARG A 648 26.67 -31.61 32.59
N LYS A 649 26.19 -30.38 32.42
CA LYS A 649 25.48 -29.63 33.45
C LYS A 649 23.96 -29.84 33.29
N VAL A 650 23.29 -30.23 34.36
CA VAL A 650 21.84 -30.43 34.38
C VAL A 650 21.18 -29.60 35.46
N VAL A 651 19.97 -29.19 35.24
CA VAL A 651 19.17 -28.41 36.21
C VAL A 651 17.92 -29.22 36.53
N VAL A 652 17.79 -29.58 37.80
CA VAL A 652 16.64 -30.30 38.37
C VAL A 652 15.71 -29.28 39.01
N LYS A 653 14.51 -29.17 38.52
CA LYS A 653 13.48 -28.24 38.99
C LYS A 653 12.71 -28.80 40.18
#